data_8fb96d2202249c2b1a7d608e3966df42
#
_entry.id   8fb96d2202249c2b1a7d608e3966df42
#
_cell.length_a   1.000
_cell.length_b   1.000
_cell.length_c   1.000
_cell.angle_alpha   90.00
_cell.angle_beta   90.00
_cell.angle_gamma   90.00
#
_symmetry.space_group_name_H-M   'P 1'
#
loop_
_entity.id
_entity.type
_entity.pdbx_description
1 polymer ?
#
loop_
_entity_poly.entity_id
_entity_poly.type
_entity_poly.pdbx_seq_one_letter_code
_entity_poly.pdbx_strand_id
1 'polypeptide(L)'
;MDFDMQKNLTLPVLPLRGLVVFPKSLIHFDVGRKKSITAINKAMKADQLVFLTSQKDAAINEPDIFDVYDTGVIAKVVQVLKQPENTTRIVIEGQCRATIINPVFDEKCLVAEVKPYEEESEYLTARDSALMRTVKNEFDKYLEISPKMPSDIIFKVALCKRPGELADFITANLILDYRVKQSILETFPESERLESVLDVLVNENFVLKLEDEISQKAKMRIDENQRDYFLREQKRAIEEELGEDDSPIDDAENYVDKIEKLNLDEKSADILYKECKKLSKMPYGSQEAAVIRTYLDTVLDLPWNKSSKDKIVISKVQKALDKTHYGLDKVKKRIIEQLAVRVLSEKQKGQIICLAGPPGVGKTSIAQSIAKAIGRKSERIALGGVRDEAEIRGHRKTYIGSMPGRIINALQHAGTNNPVLILDEIDKLAADYKGDPTSALLEVLDIEQNNKFVDHYIELPFDLTNVMFITTANDISAIPAPLRDRMEIIEISSYTREEKFHIAKKHLIPKQLDECGFTLKELKFTQKAIYALIDFYTREAGVRTLERLIASVMRKCAVEKLTEGTEVFKIDEKEIERFLGHKKFIPDSLAKMDEIGIVNGLAWTSVGGEILPIEVAVMEGTGKIELTGSLGDVMQESAKTAITCIRSHAAVLGIDSDFYKNKDIHIHAPEGAVPKDGPSAGITMATAIYSALTLKPVRHDIAMTGEITLRGNVLPIGGLKEKSMTAFKNGITTVIIPKDNEPDLEDVDKAVLEKVKFISVRNFSEVVALAVNNTVRITDNQWNGIDMTAVRSATKTVNAVKQ
;
A
#
# COMPACT_ATOMS: atom_id res chain seq x y z
N MET A 1 19.55 -40.70 -34.41
CA MET A 1 20.67 -40.95 -33.51
C MET A 1 20.13 -40.83 -32.10
N ASP A 2 19.97 -41.98 -31.46
CA ASP A 2 19.57 -42.02 -30.05
C ASP A 2 20.75 -41.55 -29.22
N PHE A 3 20.64 -40.43 -28.56
CA PHE A 3 21.65 -40.04 -27.59
C PHE A 3 21.46 -40.90 -26.33
N ASP A 4 22.60 -41.27 -25.71
CA ASP A 4 22.64 -42.17 -24.57
C ASP A 4 21.97 -41.46 -23.35
N MET A 5 20.74 -41.84 -23.04
CA MET A 5 19.93 -41.25 -21.94
C MET A 5 20.55 -41.47 -20.54
N GLN A 6 21.54 -42.38 -20.42
CA GLN A 6 22.18 -42.67 -19.14
C GLN A 6 23.40 -41.77 -18.83
N LYS A 7 23.83 -40.89 -19.75
CA LYS A 7 24.96 -39.99 -19.54
C LYS A 7 24.53 -38.55 -19.36
N ASN A 8 25.18 -37.87 -18.43
CA ASN A 8 25.07 -36.43 -18.31
C ASN A 8 25.61 -35.76 -19.58
N LEU A 9 24.86 -34.75 -20.04
CA LEU A 9 25.21 -34.01 -21.27
C LEU A 9 25.55 -32.56 -20.89
N THR A 10 26.64 -32.06 -21.46
CA THR A 10 26.97 -30.63 -21.32
C THR A 10 26.40 -29.88 -22.52
N LEU A 11 25.30 -29.12 -22.27
CA LEU A 11 24.55 -28.45 -23.33
C LEU A 11 24.50 -26.92 -23.14
N PRO A 12 24.44 -26.16 -24.26
CA PRO A 12 24.12 -24.76 -24.19
C PRO A 12 22.69 -24.56 -23.66
N VAL A 13 22.52 -23.65 -22.71
CA VAL A 13 21.21 -23.31 -22.07
C VAL A 13 20.60 -22.13 -22.77
N LEU A 14 19.34 -22.25 -23.11
CA LEU A 14 18.55 -21.19 -23.72
C LEU A 14 17.41 -20.76 -22.78
N PRO A 15 17.54 -19.63 -22.09
CA PRO A 15 16.50 -19.11 -21.21
C PRO A 15 15.30 -18.59 -22.00
N LEU A 16 14.11 -19.12 -21.70
CA LEU A 16 12.85 -18.76 -22.32
C LEU A 16 12.09 -17.76 -21.45
N ARG A 17 11.54 -16.73 -22.08
CA ARG A 17 10.80 -15.68 -21.38
C ARG A 17 9.30 -15.94 -21.46
N GLY A 18 8.68 -16.38 -20.34
CA GLY A 18 7.25 -16.64 -20.28
C GLY A 18 6.77 -17.78 -21.18
N LEU A 19 7.66 -18.67 -21.60
CA LEU A 19 7.37 -19.80 -22.46
C LEU A 19 7.96 -21.07 -21.86
N VAL A 20 7.18 -22.14 -21.87
CA VAL A 20 7.60 -23.49 -21.46
C VAL A 20 7.47 -24.42 -22.64
N VAL A 21 8.50 -25.23 -22.87
CA VAL A 21 8.54 -26.22 -23.94
C VAL A 21 8.36 -27.62 -23.33
N PHE A 22 7.56 -28.45 -23.98
CA PHE A 22 7.33 -29.83 -23.55
C PHE A 22 8.01 -30.84 -24.49
N PRO A 23 8.32 -32.04 -24.03
CA PRO A 23 8.81 -33.13 -24.90
C PRO A 23 7.85 -33.37 -26.07
N LYS A 24 8.43 -33.78 -27.20
CA LYS A 24 7.72 -34.06 -28.49
C LYS A 24 6.92 -32.87 -29.05
N SER A 25 7.06 -31.65 -28.49
CA SER A 25 6.46 -30.45 -29.04
C SER A 25 7.38 -29.80 -30.08
N LEU A 26 6.79 -29.39 -31.21
CA LEU A 26 7.47 -28.58 -32.24
C LEU A 26 7.05 -27.13 -32.06
N ILE A 27 7.98 -26.25 -31.71
CA ILE A 27 7.72 -24.85 -31.43
C ILE A 27 8.67 -23.96 -32.22
N HIS A 28 8.20 -22.78 -32.60
CA HIS A 28 9.04 -21.75 -33.20
C HIS A 28 8.94 -20.46 -32.38
N PHE A 29 10.07 -19.80 -32.20
CA PHE A 29 10.13 -18.50 -31.52
C PHE A 29 11.35 -17.68 -31.94
N ASP A 30 11.31 -16.37 -31.64
CA ASP A 30 12.37 -15.45 -32.03
C ASP A 30 13.37 -15.26 -30.88
N VAL A 31 14.65 -15.32 -31.19
CA VAL A 31 15.76 -15.17 -30.29
C VAL A 31 16.53 -13.90 -30.61
N GLY A 32 16.59 -12.95 -29.68
CA GLY A 32 17.26 -11.65 -29.88
C GLY A 32 18.48 -11.44 -28.97
N ARG A 33 18.62 -12.20 -27.87
CA ARG A 33 19.75 -12.02 -26.92
C ARG A 33 21.06 -12.55 -27.49
N LYS A 34 22.13 -11.78 -27.37
CA LYS A 34 23.46 -12.16 -27.89
C LYS A 34 23.96 -13.51 -27.33
N LYS A 35 23.80 -13.72 -26.00
CA LYS A 35 24.18 -14.99 -25.35
C LYS A 35 23.36 -16.17 -25.88
N SER A 36 22.06 -16.00 -26.10
CA SER A 36 21.16 -17.02 -26.63
C SER A 36 21.47 -17.33 -28.09
N ILE A 37 21.78 -16.36 -28.94
CA ILE A 37 22.22 -16.56 -30.33
C ILE A 37 23.55 -17.30 -30.36
N THR A 38 24.46 -17.00 -29.44
CA THR A 38 25.74 -17.70 -29.33
C THR A 38 25.54 -19.16 -28.92
N ALA A 39 24.61 -19.43 -27.97
CA ALA A 39 24.24 -20.77 -27.57
C ALA A 39 23.71 -21.62 -28.74
N ILE A 40 22.81 -21.04 -29.55
CA ILE A 40 22.26 -21.69 -30.74
C ILE A 40 23.37 -21.97 -31.77
N ASN A 41 24.25 -21.00 -32.04
CA ASN A 41 25.37 -21.20 -32.98
C ASN A 41 26.37 -22.28 -32.48
N LYS A 42 26.53 -22.40 -31.15
CA LYS A 42 27.34 -23.45 -30.55
C LYS A 42 26.68 -24.82 -30.72
N ALA A 43 25.37 -24.91 -30.48
CA ALA A 43 24.60 -26.13 -30.69
C ALA A 43 24.63 -26.58 -32.15
N MET A 44 24.45 -25.68 -33.11
CA MET A 44 24.45 -25.98 -34.53
C MET A 44 25.80 -26.51 -35.07
N LYS A 45 26.93 -26.25 -34.39
CA LYS A 45 28.25 -26.77 -34.69
C LYS A 45 28.54 -28.13 -34.05
N ALA A 46 27.73 -28.55 -33.09
CA ALA A 46 27.78 -29.81 -32.40
C ALA A 46 26.59 -30.70 -32.80
N ASP A 47 25.93 -31.31 -31.86
CA ASP A 47 24.83 -32.27 -32.06
C ASP A 47 23.46 -31.65 -32.31
N GLN A 48 23.38 -30.34 -32.51
CA GLN A 48 22.15 -29.56 -32.64
C GLN A 48 21.25 -29.60 -31.39
N LEU A 49 21.77 -29.98 -30.23
CA LEU A 49 21.03 -30.06 -28.99
C LEU A 49 21.22 -28.82 -28.16
N VAL A 50 20.13 -28.36 -27.56
CA VAL A 50 20.07 -27.25 -26.62
C VAL A 50 19.24 -27.64 -25.42
N PHE A 51 19.55 -27.10 -24.27
CA PHE A 51 18.69 -27.21 -23.10
C PHE A 51 17.82 -25.96 -22.97
N LEU A 52 16.52 -26.16 -22.95
CA LEU A 52 15.52 -25.10 -22.86
C LEU A 52 14.93 -25.09 -21.46
N THR A 53 14.95 -23.94 -20.82
CA THR A 53 14.32 -23.76 -19.53
C THR A 53 13.73 -22.36 -19.40
N SER A 54 12.66 -22.22 -18.65
CA SER A 54 11.98 -20.94 -18.43
C SER A 54 12.74 -20.10 -17.40
N GLN A 55 12.64 -18.77 -17.53
CA GLN A 55 13.11 -17.85 -16.49
C GLN A 55 12.15 -17.88 -15.31
N LYS A 56 12.69 -17.81 -14.08
CA LYS A 56 11.90 -17.66 -12.84
C LYS A 56 11.16 -16.32 -12.81
N ASP A 57 11.84 -15.27 -13.27
CA ASP A 57 11.24 -13.94 -13.45
C ASP A 57 11.39 -13.47 -14.91
N ALA A 58 10.26 -13.30 -15.57
CA ALA A 58 10.21 -12.83 -16.96
C ALA A 58 10.68 -11.37 -17.15
N ALA A 59 10.81 -10.58 -16.08
CA ALA A 59 11.27 -9.19 -16.15
C ALA A 59 12.77 -9.06 -16.36
N ILE A 60 13.57 -10.08 -16.03
CA ILE A 60 15.04 -10.06 -16.15
C ILE A 60 15.44 -10.11 -17.63
N ASN A 61 16.13 -9.06 -18.10
CA ASN A 61 16.54 -8.98 -19.50
C ASN A 61 17.75 -9.86 -19.85
N GLU A 62 18.72 -9.97 -18.95
CA GLU A 62 19.91 -10.82 -19.10
C GLU A 62 19.97 -11.82 -17.93
N PRO A 63 19.23 -12.93 -18.00
CA PRO A 63 19.23 -13.93 -16.94
C PRO A 63 20.59 -14.65 -16.86
N ASP A 64 20.95 -14.99 -15.62
CA ASP A 64 22.03 -15.91 -15.32
C ASP A 64 21.48 -17.33 -15.10
N ILE A 65 22.35 -18.30 -14.87
CA ILE A 65 21.97 -19.71 -14.68
C ILE A 65 21.09 -19.92 -13.43
N PHE A 66 21.19 -19.03 -12.44
CA PHE A 66 20.38 -19.08 -11.22
C PHE A 66 18.98 -18.45 -11.39
N ASP A 67 18.79 -17.67 -12.45
CA ASP A 67 17.51 -17.01 -12.77
C ASP A 67 16.58 -17.90 -13.60
N VAL A 68 17.00 -19.10 -13.92
CA VAL A 68 16.21 -20.08 -14.66
C VAL A 68 15.77 -21.24 -13.77
N TYR A 69 14.74 -21.96 -14.20
CA TYR A 69 14.33 -23.18 -13.52
C TYR A 69 15.33 -24.30 -13.78
N ASP A 70 15.53 -25.16 -12.79
CA ASP A 70 16.48 -26.26 -12.89
C ASP A 70 15.98 -27.37 -13.84
N THR A 71 14.65 -27.51 -13.94
CA THR A 71 14.01 -28.48 -14.84
C THR A 71 13.66 -27.81 -16.17
N GLY A 72 14.00 -28.48 -17.25
CA GLY A 72 13.72 -28.03 -18.60
C GLY A 72 13.64 -29.20 -19.58
N VAL A 73 13.81 -28.90 -20.85
CA VAL A 73 13.73 -29.88 -21.95
C VAL A 73 14.98 -29.83 -22.81
N ILE A 74 15.59 -30.96 -23.05
CA ILE A 74 16.58 -31.11 -24.12
C ILE A 74 15.80 -31.05 -25.44
N ALA A 75 16.19 -30.17 -26.34
CA ALA A 75 15.54 -30.00 -27.62
C ALA A 75 16.54 -29.95 -28.74
N LYS A 76 16.11 -30.42 -29.89
CA LYS A 76 16.88 -30.38 -31.14
C LYS A 76 16.51 -29.17 -31.95
N VAL A 77 17.49 -28.42 -32.38
CA VAL A 77 17.30 -27.30 -33.32
C VAL A 77 17.11 -27.86 -34.72
N VAL A 78 15.88 -27.73 -35.23
CA VAL A 78 15.51 -28.25 -36.57
C VAL A 78 15.86 -27.26 -37.67
N GLN A 79 15.56 -25.98 -37.46
CA GLN A 79 15.80 -24.93 -38.43
C GLN A 79 16.15 -23.61 -37.77
N VAL A 80 17.04 -22.87 -38.41
CA VAL A 80 17.45 -21.52 -37.96
C VAL A 80 17.29 -20.56 -39.13
N LEU A 81 16.47 -19.53 -38.97
CA LEU A 81 16.21 -18.51 -39.97
C LEU A 81 16.66 -17.16 -39.43
N LYS A 82 17.64 -16.55 -40.06
CA LYS A 82 18.08 -15.19 -39.69
C LYS A 82 17.07 -14.17 -40.23
N GLN A 83 16.63 -13.27 -39.35
CA GLN A 83 15.73 -12.18 -39.70
C GLN A 83 16.47 -10.82 -39.73
N PRO A 84 15.91 -9.80 -40.45
CA PRO A 84 16.36 -8.42 -40.25
C PRO A 84 16.31 -8.00 -38.80
N GLU A 85 17.14 -7.05 -38.35
CA GLU A 85 17.18 -6.52 -36.98
C GLU A 85 17.89 -7.41 -35.90
N ASN A 86 18.86 -8.24 -36.31
CA ASN A 86 19.64 -9.10 -35.40
C ASN A 86 18.81 -10.13 -34.60
N THR A 87 17.59 -10.44 -35.00
CA THR A 87 16.79 -11.52 -34.43
C THR A 87 16.93 -12.80 -35.24
N THR A 88 16.83 -13.93 -34.57
CA THR A 88 16.95 -15.24 -35.22
C THR A 88 15.71 -16.06 -34.87
N ARG A 89 14.93 -16.44 -35.88
CA ARG A 89 13.82 -17.38 -35.68
C ARG A 89 14.33 -18.80 -35.71
N ILE A 90 13.97 -19.56 -34.71
CA ILE A 90 14.35 -20.96 -34.60
C ILE A 90 13.12 -21.85 -34.53
N VAL A 91 13.23 -23.01 -35.12
CA VAL A 91 12.28 -24.11 -34.98
C VAL A 91 12.99 -25.20 -34.19
N ILE A 92 12.36 -25.60 -33.10
CA ILE A 92 12.94 -26.62 -32.20
C ILE A 92 11.93 -27.72 -31.94
N GLU A 93 12.48 -28.92 -31.71
CA GLU A 93 11.72 -30.11 -31.31
C GLU A 93 12.17 -30.57 -29.94
N GLY A 94 11.27 -30.54 -28.94
CA GLY A 94 11.55 -31.07 -27.62
C GLY A 94 11.77 -32.57 -27.67
N GLN A 95 12.88 -33.06 -27.08
CA GLN A 95 13.22 -34.48 -27.07
C GLN A 95 12.80 -35.15 -25.75
N CYS A 96 13.41 -34.75 -24.65
CA CYS A 96 13.11 -35.30 -23.33
C CYS A 96 13.29 -34.24 -22.23
N ARG A 97 12.70 -34.49 -21.05
CA ARG A 97 12.95 -33.73 -19.85
C ARG A 97 14.38 -33.89 -19.37
N ALA A 98 14.92 -32.86 -18.75
CA ALA A 98 16.20 -32.95 -18.07
C ALA A 98 16.29 -31.95 -16.93
N THR A 99 17.19 -32.17 -16.01
CA THR A 99 17.47 -31.31 -14.88
C THR A 99 18.92 -30.85 -14.89
N ILE A 100 19.16 -29.59 -14.57
CA ILE A 100 20.50 -29.04 -14.41
C ILE A 100 21.13 -29.69 -13.17
N ILE A 101 22.36 -30.24 -13.32
CA ILE A 101 23.13 -30.76 -12.20
C ILE A 101 24.17 -29.74 -11.76
N ASN A 102 24.96 -29.24 -12.74
CA ASN A 102 26.03 -28.30 -12.47
C ASN A 102 26.07 -27.23 -13.55
N PRO A 103 26.20 -25.94 -13.17
CA PRO A 103 26.47 -24.86 -14.11
C PRO A 103 27.92 -25.01 -14.65
N VAL A 104 28.11 -24.85 -15.94
CA VAL A 104 29.43 -24.82 -16.57
C VAL A 104 29.74 -23.38 -16.98
N PHE A 105 30.83 -22.85 -16.47
CA PHE A 105 31.22 -21.48 -16.76
C PHE A 105 31.68 -21.31 -18.20
N ASP A 106 30.99 -20.49 -18.98
CA ASP A 106 31.38 -20.06 -20.34
C ASP A 106 31.04 -18.57 -20.47
N GLU A 107 32.04 -17.73 -20.71
CA GLU A 107 31.85 -16.27 -20.84
C GLU A 107 30.95 -15.87 -22.02
N LYS A 108 30.77 -16.73 -23.01
CA LYS A 108 30.05 -16.40 -24.27
C LYS A 108 28.60 -16.79 -24.28
N CYS A 109 28.20 -17.83 -23.53
CA CYS A 109 26.82 -18.29 -23.44
C CYS A 109 26.61 -19.10 -22.15
N LEU A 110 25.34 -19.27 -21.74
CA LEU A 110 25.03 -20.17 -20.63
C LEU A 110 25.22 -21.62 -21.07
N VAL A 111 25.88 -22.39 -20.22
CA VAL A 111 26.12 -23.82 -20.44
C VAL A 111 25.92 -24.55 -19.12
N ALA A 112 25.30 -25.72 -19.16
CA ALA A 112 25.08 -26.53 -17.97
C ALA A 112 25.28 -28.02 -18.30
N GLU A 113 25.69 -28.76 -17.30
CA GLU A 113 25.63 -30.21 -17.29
C GLU A 113 24.21 -30.61 -16.89
N VAL A 114 23.51 -31.29 -17.78
CA VAL A 114 22.12 -31.70 -17.60
C VAL A 114 22.01 -33.22 -17.59
N LYS A 115 21.12 -33.72 -16.71
CA LYS A 115 20.77 -35.13 -16.66
C LYS A 115 19.44 -35.35 -17.37
N PRO A 116 19.43 -36.12 -18.44
CA PRO A 116 18.17 -36.51 -19.07
C PRO A 116 17.35 -37.38 -18.14
N TYR A 117 16.04 -37.22 -18.23
CA TYR A 117 15.07 -38.08 -17.54
C TYR A 117 14.49 -39.07 -18.53
N GLU A 118 14.70 -40.37 -18.26
CA GLU A 118 14.10 -41.45 -19.00
C GLU A 118 12.74 -41.78 -18.40
N GLU A 119 11.68 -41.65 -19.17
CA GLU A 119 10.34 -42.04 -18.73
C GLU A 119 10.29 -43.56 -18.62
N GLU A 120 10.19 -44.10 -17.41
CA GLU A 120 10.07 -45.52 -17.19
C GLU A 120 8.85 -46.07 -17.91
N SER A 121 9.02 -47.13 -18.69
CA SER A 121 7.92 -47.81 -19.39
C SER A 121 7.20 -48.71 -18.40
N GLU A 122 6.50 -48.17 -17.45
CA GLU A 122 5.58 -48.91 -16.58
C GLU A 122 4.36 -49.43 -17.38
N TYR A 123 3.88 -50.61 -17.05
CA TYR A 123 2.62 -51.14 -17.58
C TYR A 123 1.46 -50.20 -17.13
N LEU A 124 0.67 -49.79 -18.09
CA LEU A 124 -0.52 -48.98 -17.83
C LEU A 124 -1.42 -49.68 -16.78
N THR A 125 -1.58 -49.03 -15.66
CA THR A 125 -2.49 -49.55 -14.61
C THR A 125 -3.96 -49.24 -14.97
N ALA A 126 -4.89 -49.93 -14.34
CA ALA A 126 -6.31 -49.64 -14.49
C ALA A 126 -6.64 -48.18 -14.02
N ARG A 127 -5.90 -47.69 -13.02
CA ARG A 127 -5.97 -46.28 -12.53
C ARG A 127 -5.57 -45.29 -13.61
N ASP A 128 -4.43 -45.52 -14.29
CA ASP A 128 -3.97 -44.62 -15.34
C ASP A 128 -4.95 -44.56 -16.50
N SER A 129 -5.51 -45.71 -16.89
CA SER A 129 -6.51 -45.77 -17.94
C SER A 129 -7.80 -45.01 -17.58
N ALA A 130 -8.21 -45.06 -16.31
CA ALA A 130 -9.36 -44.31 -15.82
C ALA A 130 -9.05 -42.81 -15.79
N LEU A 131 -7.84 -42.42 -15.30
CA LEU A 131 -7.38 -41.05 -15.23
C LEU A 131 -7.30 -40.42 -16.61
N MET A 132 -6.73 -41.14 -17.59
CA MET A 132 -6.69 -40.68 -18.98
C MET A 132 -8.06 -40.41 -19.57
N ARG A 133 -9.05 -41.27 -19.27
CA ARG A 133 -10.43 -41.03 -19.71
C ARG A 133 -11.03 -39.80 -19.06
N THR A 134 -10.82 -39.62 -17.76
CA THR A 134 -11.32 -38.45 -17.03
C THR A 134 -10.70 -37.16 -17.59
N VAL A 135 -9.39 -37.13 -17.83
CA VAL A 135 -8.72 -35.98 -18.40
C VAL A 135 -9.22 -35.66 -19.81
N LYS A 136 -9.41 -36.68 -20.66
CA LYS A 136 -9.97 -36.48 -22.01
C LYS A 136 -11.37 -35.90 -21.93
N ASN A 137 -12.23 -36.42 -21.03
CA ASN A 137 -13.58 -35.87 -20.82
C ASN A 137 -13.57 -34.43 -20.33
N GLU A 138 -12.65 -34.08 -19.40
CA GLU A 138 -12.54 -32.68 -18.93
C GLU A 138 -11.94 -31.77 -20.02
N PHE A 139 -11.07 -32.28 -20.87
CA PHE A 139 -10.55 -31.53 -22.02
C PHE A 139 -11.66 -31.31 -23.09
N ASP A 140 -12.53 -32.28 -23.32
CA ASP A 140 -13.67 -32.11 -24.22
C ASP A 140 -14.60 -31.01 -23.72
N LYS A 141 -14.84 -30.92 -22.39
CA LYS A 141 -15.61 -29.80 -21.78
C LYS A 141 -14.92 -28.46 -21.96
N TYR A 142 -13.61 -28.42 -21.86
CA TYR A 142 -12.82 -27.20 -22.12
C TYR A 142 -13.02 -26.72 -23.57
N LEU A 143 -13.05 -27.67 -24.52
CA LEU A 143 -13.25 -27.37 -25.95
C LEU A 143 -14.64 -26.84 -26.27
N GLU A 144 -15.68 -27.29 -25.53
CA GLU A 144 -17.06 -26.80 -25.70
C GLU A 144 -17.17 -25.31 -25.33
N ILE A 145 -16.39 -24.86 -24.34
CA ILE A 145 -16.47 -23.50 -23.81
C ILE A 145 -15.43 -22.57 -24.48
N SER A 146 -14.28 -23.12 -24.89
CA SER A 146 -13.17 -22.38 -25.49
C SER A 146 -13.11 -22.57 -27.03
N PRO A 147 -13.69 -21.69 -27.85
CA PRO A 147 -14.11 -22.00 -29.21
C PRO A 147 -13.03 -21.86 -30.29
N LYS A 148 -11.74 -22.09 -30.07
CA LYS A 148 -10.73 -21.88 -31.16
C LYS A 148 -9.51 -22.82 -31.17
N MET A 149 -9.66 -24.07 -30.72
CA MET A 149 -8.56 -25.02 -30.98
C MET A 149 -8.66 -25.69 -32.37
N PRO A 150 -7.52 -25.79 -33.08
CA PRO A 150 -7.49 -26.54 -34.32
C PRO A 150 -7.90 -28.01 -34.14
N SER A 151 -8.68 -28.54 -35.07
CA SER A 151 -9.16 -29.93 -35.06
C SER A 151 -8.04 -30.98 -34.96
N ASP A 152 -6.83 -30.65 -35.43
CA ASP A 152 -5.65 -31.53 -35.36
C ASP A 152 -5.21 -31.82 -33.94
N ILE A 153 -5.45 -30.88 -33.00
CA ILE A 153 -5.12 -31.03 -31.56
C ILE A 153 -6.06 -32.06 -30.95
N ILE A 154 -7.34 -31.94 -31.20
CA ILE A 154 -8.38 -32.86 -30.71
C ILE A 154 -8.09 -34.28 -31.13
N PHE A 155 -7.73 -34.47 -32.40
CA PHE A 155 -7.38 -35.77 -32.93
C PHE A 155 -6.16 -36.38 -32.27
N LYS A 156 -5.11 -35.58 -32.02
CA LYS A 156 -3.88 -36.02 -31.36
C LYS A 156 -4.13 -36.40 -29.89
N VAL A 157 -4.93 -35.65 -29.15
CA VAL A 157 -5.33 -35.96 -27.76
C VAL A 157 -6.04 -37.34 -27.71
N ALA A 158 -6.91 -37.61 -28.66
CA ALA A 158 -7.61 -38.90 -28.74
C ALA A 158 -6.63 -40.06 -28.96
N LEU A 159 -5.56 -39.86 -29.75
CA LEU A 159 -4.57 -40.87 -30.09
C LEU A 159 -3.49 -41.13 -29.02
N CYS A 160 -3.32 -40.21 -28.03
CA CYS A 160 -2.33 -40.39 -26.96
C CYS A 160 -2.63 -41.66 -26.16
N LYS A 161 -1.64 -42.53 -26.03
CA LYS A 161 -1.73 -43.86 -25.39
C LYS A 161 -1.05 -43.87 -24.00
N ARG A 162 -0.15 -42.93 -23.70
CA ARG A 162 0.56 -42.84 -22.43
C ARG A 162 0.09 -41.66 -21.61
N PRO A 163 0.02 -41.79 -20.25
CA PRO A 163 -0.38 -40.69 -19.37
C PRO A 163 0.49 -39.45 -19.53
N GLY A 164 1.81 -39.63 -19.56
CA GLY A 164 2.76 -38.53 -19.67
C GLY A 164 2.66 -37.77 -20.99
N GLU A 165 2.50 -38.51 -22.13
CA GLU A 165 2.30 -37.85 -23.45
C GLU A 165 1.00 -37.06 -23.48
N LEU A 166 -0.06 -37.58 -22.88
CA LEU A 166 -1.36 -36.93 -22.82
C LEU A 166 -1.25 -35.64 -21.99
N ALA A 167 -0.62 -35.71 -20.82
CA ALA A 167 -0.41 -34.56 -19.95
C ALA A 167 0.39 -33.46 -20.65
N ASP A 168 1.50 -33.80 -21.25
CA ASP A 168 2.38 -32.84 -21.94
C ASP A 168 1.70 -32.20 -23.14
N PHE A 169 0.98 -32.98 -23.91
CA PHE A 169 0.34 -32.49 -25.13
C PHE A 169 -0.82 -31.55 -24.79
N ILE A 170 -1.63 -31.86 -23.79
CA ILE A 170 -2.69 -30.97 -23.32
C ILE A 170 -2.10 -29.68 -22.76
N THR A 171 -1.12 -29.77 -21.84
CA THR A 171 -0.52 -28.60 -21.20
C THR A 171 0.17 -27.66 -22.20
N ALA A 172 0.82 -28.21 -23.22
CA ALA A 172 1.44 -27.40 -24.27
C ALA A 172 0.44 -26.52 -25.01
N ASN A 173 -0.80 -27.04 -25.22
CA ASN A 173 -1.83 -26.39 -26.02
C ASN A 173 -2.85 -25.56 -25.19
N LEU A 174 -2.91 -25.71 -23.87
CA LEU A 174 -3.75 -24.86 -23.00
C LEU A 174 -3.18 -23.44 -22.88
N ILE A 175 -4.06 -22.47 -22.74
CA ILE A 175 -3.69 -21.07 -22.45
C ILE A 175 -3.55 -20.92 -20.94
N LEU A 176 -2.35 -21.18 -20.40
CA LEU A 176 -2.02 -21.13 -18.99
C LEU A 176 -0.84 -20.21 -18.74
N ASP A 177 -0.75 -19.68 -17.52
CA ASP A 177 0.46 -19.00 -17.05
C ASP A 177 1.66 -19.94 -17.13
N TYR A 178 2.81 -19.41 -17.57
CA TYR A 178 4.03 -20.21 -17.75
C TYR A 178 4.51 -20.88 -16.47
N ARG A 179 4.20 -20.32 -15.28
CA ARG A 179 4.54 -20.91 -13.98
C ARG A 179 3.76 -22.19 -13.72
N VAL A 180 2.48 -22.20 -14.09
CA VAL A 180 1.64 -23.41 -14.02
C VAL A 180 2.16 -24.46 -14.98
N LYS A 181 2.48 -24.08 -16.22
CA LYS A 181 3.10 -24.99 -17.19
C LYS A 181 4.43 -25.55 -16.69
N GLN A 182 5.23 -24.71 -16.05
CA GLN A 182 6.53 -25.11 -15.49
C GLN A 182 6.36 -26.11 -14.33
N SER A 183 5.40 -25.89 -13.43
CA SER A 183 5.15 -26.84 -12.33
C SER A 183 4.73 -28.22 -12.84
N ILE A 184 3.93 -28.27 -13.92
CA ILE A 184 3.57 -29.54 -14.58
C ILE A 184 4.82 -30.18 -15.25
N LEU A 185 5.70 -29.39 -15.86
CA LEU A 185 6.95 -29.89 -16.45
C LEU A 185 7.86 -30.51 -15.37
N GLU A 186 7.88 -29.95 -14.17
CA GLU A 186 8.69 -30.42 -13.03
C GLU A 186 8.15 -31.69 -12.37
N THR A 187 6.93 -32.08 -12.68
CA THR A 187 6.33 -33.33 -12.16
C THR A 187 6.81 -34.50 -13.02
N PHE A 188 7.75 -35.28 -12.52
CA PHE A 188 8.38 -36.36 -13.27
C PHE A 188 7.50 -37.61 -13.42
N PRO A 189 6.79 -38.12 -12.37
CA PRO A 189 5.92 -39.28 -12.50
C PRO A 189 4.76 -39.03 -13.46
N GLU A 190 4.58 -39.91 -14.47
CA GLU A 190 3.57 -39.71 -15.52
C GLU A 190 2.13 -39.60 -14.96
N SER A 191 1.79 -40.44 -13.98
CA SER A 191 0.46 -40.46 -13.37
C SER A 191 0.16 -39.21 -12.55
N GLU A 192 1.11 -38.76 -11.70
CA GLU A 192 1.01 -37.54 -10.90
C GLU A 192 0.94 -36.30 -11.78
N ARG A 193 1.70 -36.27 -12.87
CA ARG A 193 1.65 -35.20 -13.85
C ARG A 193 0.28 -35.11 -14.51
N LEU A 194 -0.32 -36.26 -14.86
CA LEU A 194 -1.66 -36.29 -15.44
C LEU A 194 -2.74 -35.87 -14.41
N GLU A 195 -2.58 -36.21 -13.13
CA GLU A 195 -3.44 -35.74 -12.05
C GLU A 195 -3.34 -34.20 -11.91
N SER A 196 -2.15 -33.64 -11.94
CA SER A 196 -1.95 -32.18 -11.92
C SER A 196 -2.62 -31.48 -13.10
N VAL A 197 -2.59 -32.10 -14.29
CA VAL A 197 -3.29 -31.56 -15.48
C VAL A 197 -4.81 -31.65 -15.30
N LEU A 198 -5.32 -32.72 -14.67
CA LEU A 198 -6.75 -32.82 -14.37
C LEU A 198 -7.22 -31.68 -13.45
N ASP A 199 -6.48 -31.42 -12.37
CA ASP A 199 -6.81 -30.35 -11.43
C ASP A 199 -6.82 -28.98 -12.11
N VAL A 200 -5.83 -28.72 -12.97
CA VAL A 200 -5.78 -27.49 -13.76
C VAL A 200 -6.97 -27.40 -14.71
N LEU A 201 -7.30 -28.46 -15.44
CA LEU A 201 -8.42 -28.46 -16.38
C LEU A 201 -9.76 -28.24 -15.68
N VAL A 202 -9.98 -28.88 -14.53
CA VAL A 202 -11.21 -28.69 -13.75
C VAL A 202 -11.36 -27.25 -13.30
N ASN A 203 -10.25 -26.63 -12.84
CA ASN A 203 -10.25 -25.25 -12.41
C ASN A 203 -10.50 -24.29 -13.60
N GLU A 204 -9.83 -24.48 -14.72
CA GLU A 204 -10.01 -23.69 -15.94
C GLU A 204 -11.45 -23.80 -16.47
N ASN A 205 -12.00 -24.99 -16.51
CA ASN A 205 -13.40 -25.22 -16.90
C ASN A 205 -14.38 -24.47 -15.99
N PHE A 206 -14.09 -24.40 -14.70
CA PHE A 206 -14.91 -23.64 -13.76
C PHE A 206 -14.83 -22.14 -14.03
N VAL A 207 -13.63 -21.60 -14.23
CA VAL A 207 -13.40 -20.18 -14.54
C VAL A 207 -14.09 -19.80 -15.85
N LEU A 208 -13.89 -20.57 -16.91
CA LEU A 208 -14.49 -20.30 -18.23
C LEU A 208 -16.01 -20.34 -18.20
N LYS A 209 -16.62 -21.26 -17.43
CA LYS A 209 -18.07 -21.27 -17.23
C LYS A 209 -18.57 -20.01 -16.54
N LEU A 210 -17.85 -19.54 -15.54
CA LEU A 210 -18.21 -18.32 -14.83
C LEU A 210 -18.09 -17.08 -15.75
N GLU A 211 -17.06 -17.04 -16.59
CA GLU A 211 -16.89 -15.98 -17.60
C GLU A 211 -18.02 -16.00 -18.64
N ASP A 212 -18.44 -17.19 -19.10
CA ASP A 212 -19.57 -17.32 -20.01
C ASP A 212 -20.89 -16.87 -19.36
N GLU A 213 -21.16 -17.28 -18.12
CA GLU A 213 -22.33 -16.79 -17.36
C GLU A 213 -22.35 -15.27 -17.20
N ILE A 214 -21.21 -14.67 -16.89
CA ILE A 214 -21.07 -13.20 -16.77
C ILE A 214 -21.32 -12.55 -18.14
N SER A 215 -20.74 -13.11 -19.20
CA SER A 215 -20.91 -12.63 -20.57
C SER A 215 -22.37 -12.72 -21.05
N GLN A 216 -23.05 -13.84 -20.74
CA GLN A 216 -24.48 -14.02 -21.08
C GLN A 216 -25.35 -13.02 -20.30
N LYS A 217 -25.09 -12.81 -18.99
CA LYS A 217 -25.79 -11.80 -18.18
C LYS A 217 -25.56 -10.37 -18.71
N ALA A 218 -24.35 -10.07 -19.14
CA ALA A 218 -24.03 -8.78 -19.77
C ALA A 218 -24.77 -8.62 -21.10
N LYS A 219 -24.82 -9.68 -21.92
CA LYS A 219 -25.50 -9.69 -23.20
C LYS A 219 -27.02 -9.54 -23.05
N MET A 220 -27.63 -10.24 -22.07
CA MET A 220 -29.05 -10.06 -21.74
C MET A 220 -29.40 -8.63 -21.35
N ARG A 221 -28.52 -7.97 -20.54
CA ARG A 221 -28.70 -6.55 -20.18
C ARG A 221 -28.58 -5.61 -21.37
N ILE A 222 -27.70 -5.94 -22.32
CA ILE A 222 -27.54 -5.15 -23.55
C ILE A 222 -28.79 -5.34 -24.43
N ASP A 223 -29.30 -6.58 -24.57
CA ASP A 223 -30.49 -6.87 -25.35
C ASP A 223 -31.75 -6.26 -24.72
N GLU A 224 -31.88 -6.25 -23.37
CA GLU A 224 -32.95 -5.52 -22.67
C GLU A 224 -32.88 -4.01 -22.96
N ASN A 225 -31.68 -3.41 -22.89
CA ASN A 225 -31.49 -2.01 -23.18
C ASN A 225 -31.77 -1.67 -24.66
N GLN A 226 -31.40 -2.57 -25.59
CA GLN A 226 -31.74 -2.40 -27.00
C GLN A 226 -33.25 -2.55 -27.26
N ARG A 227 -33.91 -3.46 -26.56
CA ARG A 227 -35.36 -3.63 -26.64
C ARG A 227 -36.10 -2.45 -26.05
N ASP A 228 -35.65 -1.90 -24.92
CA ASP A 228 -36.18 -0.67 -24.33
C ASP A 228 -35.97 0.53 -25.24
N TYR A 229 -34.80 0.61 -25.89
CA TYR A 229 -34.53 1.62 -26.92
C TYR A 229 -35.47 1.47 -28.11
N PHE A 230 -35.64 0.25 -28.62
CA PHE A 230 -36.54 0.00 -29.77
C PHE A 230 -38.01 0.30 -29.41
N LEU A 231 -38.46 -0.05 -28.19
CA LEU A 231 -39.81 0.28 -27.72
C LEU A 231 -40.00 1.80 -27.51
N ARG A 232 -38.97 2.51 -27.10
CA ARG A 232 -38.98 3.99 -27.01
C ARG A 232 -39.03 4.62 -28.38
N GLU A 233 -38.28 4.09 -29.35
CA GLU A 233 -38.34 4.56 -30.77
C GLU A 233 -39.68 4.23 -31.39
N GLN A 234 -40.29 3.05 -31.16
CA GLN A 234 -41.65 2.78 -31.57
C GLN A 234 -42.68 3.71 -30.95
N LYS A 235 -42.56 3.96 -29.64
CA LYS A 235 -43.41 4.92 -28.95
C LYS A 235 -43.29 6.31 -29.57
N ARG A 236 -42.09 6.70 -29.90
CA ARG A 236 -41.73 7.97 -30.53
C ARG A 236 -42.25 8.11 -31.93
N ALA A 237 -42.16 7.08 -32.78
CA ALA A 237 -42.74 7.04 -34.11
C ALA A 237 -44.28 7.15 -34.07
N ILE A 238 -44.90 6.60 -33.03
CA ILE A 238 -46.34 6.70 -32.79
C ILE A 238 -46.71 8.11 -32.28
N GLU A 239 -45.88 8.75 -31.45
CA GLU A 239 -46.06 10.13 -31.00
C GLU A 239 -45.86 11.13 -32.14
N GLU A 240 -44.92 10.89 -33.07
CA GLU A 240 -44.74 11.65 -34.30
C GLU A 240 -45.94 11.51 -35.24
N GLU A 241 -46.54 10.33 -35.40
CA GLU A 241 -47.77 10.13 -36.18
C GLU A 241 -49.01 10.72 -35.50
N LEU A 242 -49.01 10.85 -34.16
CA LEU A 242 -50.09 11.48 -33.40
C LEU A 242 -50.05 13.03 -33.34
N GLY A 243 -48.95 13.62 -33.85
CA GLY A 243 -48.81 15.09 -33.92
C GLY A 243 -48.48 15.77 -32.60
N GLU A 244 -47.87 15.01 -31.65
CA GLU A 244 -47.26 15.62 -30.49
C GLU A 244 -45.82 16.05 -30.90
N ASP A 245 -45.70 17.29 -31.31
CA ASP A 245 -44.51 17.92 -31.87
C ASP A 245 -43.45 18.20 -30.80
N ASP A 246 -42.49 17.29 -30.59
CA ASP A 246 -41.13 17.66 -30.14
C ASP A 246 -40.27 17.92 -31.40
N SER A 247 -40.40 19.09 -31.98
CA SER A 247 -39.54 19.44 -33.15
C SER A 247 -38.13 19.76 -32.67
N PRO A 248 -37.05 19.48 -33.45
CA PRO A 248 -35.69 19.90 -33.13
C PRO A 248 -35.56 21.42 -32.89
N ILE A 249 -36.50 22.19 -33.34
CA ILE A 249 -36.59 23.64 -33.21
C ILE A 249 -37.09 23.97 -31.79
N ASP A 250 -38.15 23.29 -31.32
CA ASP A 250 -38.70 23.50 -29.95
C ASP A 250 -37.71 23.07 -28.87
N ASP A 251 -36.98 21.96 -29.08
CA ASP A 251 -35.88 21.56 -28.22
C ASP A 251 -34.81 22.66 -28.13
N ALA A 252 -34.36 23.19 -29.25
CA ALA A 252 -33.35 24.23 -29.30
C ALA A 252 -33.84 25.54 -28.67
N GLU A 253 -35.11 25.92 -28.82
CA GLU A 253 -35.73 27.08 -28.19
C GLU A 253 -35.83 26.90 -26.69
N ASN A 254 -36.21 25.71 -26.20
CA ASN A 254 -36.23 25.38 -24.77
C ASN A 254 -34.84 25.51 -24.13
N TYR A 255 -33.78 25.13 -24.85
CA TYR A 255 -32.39 25.30 -24.38
C TYR A 255 -32.01 26.79 -24.33
N VAL A 256 -32.38 27.58 -25.34
CA VAL A 256 -32.13 29.02 -25.39
C VAL A 256 -32.80 29.73 -24.20
N ASP A 257 -34.04 29.42 -23.87
CA ASP A 257 -34.78 29.98 -22.70
C ASP A 257 -34.09 29.63 -21.38
N LYS A 258 -33.54 28.42 -21.29
CA LYS A 258 -32.81 28.01 -20.09
C LYS A 258 -31.46 28.73 -19.96
N ILE A 259 -30.75 28.95 -21.10
CA ILE A 259 -29.47 29.68 -21.15
C ILE A 259 -29.69 31.15 -20.73
N GLU A 260 -30.73 31.80 -21.19
CA GLU A 260 -31.04 33.17 -20.80
C GLU A 260 -31.25 33.34 -19.29
N LYS A 261 -31.90 32.37 -18.66
CA LYS A 261 -32.11 32.35 -17.21
C LYS A 261 -30.82 32.18 -16.40
N LEU A 262 -29.72 31.68 -16.99
CA LEU A 262 -28.46 31.49 -16.30
C LEU A 262 -27.67 32.80 -16.12
N ASN A 263 -27.97 33.87 -16.87
CA ASN A 263 -27.26 35.15 -16.84
C ASN A 263 -25.72 34.95 -16.95
N LEU A 264 -25.29 34.22 -17.95
CA LEU A 264 -23.86 34.01 -18.24
C LEU A 264 -23.25 35.25 -18.90
N ASP A 265 -21.92 35.33 -18.92
CA ASP A 265 -21.24 36.36 -19.72
C ASP A 265 -21.54 36.19 -21.20
N GLU A 266 -21.51 37.30 -21.97
CA GLU A 266 -21.92 37.37 -23.37
C GLU A 266 -21.17 36.34 -24.26
N LYS A 267 -19.87 36.13 -23.97
CA LYS A 267 -19.03 35.18 -24.72
C LYS A 267 -19.46 33.74 -24.51
N SER A 268 -19.71 33.36 -23.25
CA SER A 268 -20.16 32.01 -22.89
C SER A 268 -21.56 31.72 -23.39
N ALA A 269 -22.46 32.69 -23.32
CA ALA A 269 -23.80 32.59 -23.89
C ALA A 269 -23.76 32.41 -25.40
N ASP A 270 -22.91 33.17 -26.12
CA ASP A 270 -22.73 33.06 -27.55
C ASP A 270 -22.25 31.68 -28.00
N ILE A 271 -21.38 31.04 -27.24
CA ILE A 271 -20.91 29.66 -27.51
C ILE A 271 -22.09 28.70 -27.43
N LEU A 272 -22.88 28.80 -26.36
CA LEU A 272 -24.05 27.94 -26.17
C LEU A 272 -25.13 28.15 -27.21
N TYR A 273 -25.41 29.39 -27.58
CA TYR A 273 -26.36 29.70 -28.66
C TYR A 273 -25.93 29.12 -30.03
N LYS A 274 -24.59 29.07 -30.28
CA LYS A 274 -24.07 28.40 -31.48
C LYS A 274 -24.32 26.89 -31.43
N GLU A 275 -24.18 26.26 -30.27
CA GLU A 275 -24.48 24.83 -30.11
C GLU A 275 -25.99 24.56 -30.24
N CYS A 276 -26.87 25.39 -29.67
CA CYS A 276 -28.32 25.30 -29.90
C CYS A 276 -28.69 25.47 -31.39
N LYS A 277 -28.03 26.41 -32.08
CA LYS A 277 -28.22 26.60 -33.54
C LYS A 277 -27.71 25.43 -34.36
N LYS A 278 -26.72 24.67 -33.89
CA LYS A 278 -26.31 23.41 -34.53
C LYS A 278 -27.36 22.34 -34.28
N LEU A 279 -27.84 22.22 -33.04
CA LEU A 279 -28.88 21.27 -32.65
C LEU A 279 -30.15 21.42 -33.48
N SER A 280 -30.65 22.66 -33.71
CA SER A 280 -31.86 22.94 -34.52
C SER A 280 -31.74 22.52 -35.98
N LYS A 281 -30.51 22.36 -36.49
CA LYS A 281 -30.25 21.94 -37.88
C LYS A 281 -30.00 20.46 -38.05
N MET A 282 -29.87 19.70 -36.95
CA MET A 282 -29.56 18.27 -36.95
C MET A 282 -30.83 17.42 -36.96
N PRO A 283 -30.82 16.26 -37.60
CA PRO A 283 -31.91 15.30 -37.47
C PRO A 283 -32.07 14.87 -36.01
N TYR A 284 -33.31 14.79 -35.51
CA TYR A 284 -33.61 14.54 -34.11
C TYR A 284 -32.96 13.28 -33.52
N GLY A 285 -32.89 12.22 -34.27
CA GLY A 285 -32.29 10.93 -33.85
C GLY A 285 -30.80 10.78 -34.15
N SER A 286 -30.09 11.85 -34.56
CA SER A 286 -28.67 11.72 -34.87
C SER A 286 -27.82 11.56 -33.61
N GLN A 287 -26.77 10.75 -33.71
CA GLN A 287 -25.84 10.53 -32.61
C GLN A 287 -25.13 11.82 -32.18
N GLU A 288 -24.85 12.69 -33.08
CA GLU A 288 -24.28 14.02 -32.85
C GLU A 288 -25.25 14.95 -32.08
N ALA A 289 -26.55 14.90 -32.39
CA ALA A 289 -27.55 15.66 -31.62
C ALA A 289 -27.64 15.17 -30.15
N ALA A 290 -27.55 13.87 -29.92
CA ALA A 290 -27.52 13.32 -28.57
C ALA A 290 -26.29 13.82 -27.79
N VAL A 291 -25.12 13.92 -28.39
CA VAL A 291 -23.89 14.46 -27.79
C VAL A 291 -24.09 15.95 -27.44
N ILE A 292 -24.68 16.75 -28.34
CA ILE A 292 -24.92 18.18 -28.06
C ILE A 292 -25.95 18.34 -26.93
N ARG A 293 -27.05 17.55 -26.92
CA ARG A 293 -28.02 17.56 -25.82
C ARG A 293 -27.33 17.24 -24.46
N THR A 294 -26.59 16.16 -24.40
CA THR A 294 -25.86 15.77 -23.16
C THR A 294 -24.91 16.90 -22.72
N TYR A 295 -24.24 17.54 -23.63
CA TYR A 295 -23.39 18.70 -23.35
C TYR A 295 -24.18 19.87 -22.79
N LEU A 296 -25.28 20.28 -23.47
CA LEU A 296 -26.13 21.37 -23.01
C LEU A 296 -26.75 21.07 -21.65
N ASP A 297 -27.30 19.87 -21.44
CA ASP A 297 -27.83 19.45 -20.16
C ASP A 297 -26.79 19.53 -19.06
N THR A 298 -25.56 19.04 -19.31
CA THR A 298 -24.46 19.11 -18.33
C THR A 298 -24.10 20.56 -17.97
N VAL A 299 -24.05 21.45 -18.96
CA VAL A 299 -23.73 22.87 -18.74
C VAL A 299 -24.86 23.57 -17.98
N LEU A 300 -26.11 23.27 -18.30
CA LEU A 300 -27.28 23.87 -17.65
C LEU A 300 -27.49 23.42 -16.23
N ASP A 301 -27.09 22.21 -15.91
CA ASP A 301 -27.14 21.65 -14.55
C ASP A 301 -26.08 22.24 -13.61
N LEU A 302 -25.07 22.92 -14.16
CA LEU A 302 -24.04 23.55 -13.33
C LEU A 302 -24.60 24.75 -12.55
N PRO A 303 -24.15 24.93 -11.31
CA PRO A 303 -24.66 25.99 -10.44
C PRO A 303 -23.98 27.33 -10.70
N TRP A 304 -24.13 27.90 -11.91
CA TRP A 304 -23.50 29.17 -12.32
C TRP A 304 -23.73 30.31 -11.34
N ASN A 305 -24.98 30.52 -10.95
CA ASN A 305 -25.40 31.65 -10.09
C ASN A 305 -26.08 31.19 -8.80
N LYS A 306 -26.00 29.90 -8.45
CA LYS A 306 -26.63 29.35 -7.24
C LYS A 306 -25.60 29.28 -6.11
N SER A 307 -25.63 30.23 -5.17
CA SER A 307 -24.79 30.20 -4.00
C SER A 307 -25.54 29.84 -2.74
N SER A 308 -24.89 29.06 -1.84
CA SER A 308 -25.40 28.89 -0.48
C SER A 308 -25.08 30.14 0.37
N LYS A 309 -26.01 30.51 1.25
CA LYS A 309 -25.79 31.65 2.17
C LYS A 309 -24.77 31.24 3.23
N ASP A 310 -23.63 31.89 3.26
CA ASP A 310 -22.60 31.65 4.29
C ASP A 310 -23.12 32.11 5.65
N LYS A 311 -23.08 31.20 6.62
CA LYS A 311 -23.39 31.48 8.02
C LYS A 311 -22.17 31.20 8.90
N ILE A 312 -21.05 31.84 8.57
CA ILE A 312 -19.82 31.66 9.35
C ILE A 312 -19.94 32.42 10.68
N VAL A 313 -20.45 31.74 11.70
CA VAL A 313 -20.46 32.23 13.09
C VAL A 313 -19.42 31.43 13.85
N ILE A 314 -18.27 32.01 14.14
CA ILE A 314 -17.09 31.34 14.74
C ILE A 314 -17.49 30.51 15.96
N SER A 315 -18.32 31.03 16.87
CA SER A 315 -18.76 30.29 18.06
C SER A 315 -19.63 29.06 17.74
N LYS A 316 -20.37 29.05 16.60
CA LYS A 316 -21.12 27.87 16.14
C LYS A 316 -20.22 26.85 15.52
N VAL A 317 -19.24 27.28 14.73
CA VAL A 317 -18.21 26.39 14.14
C VAL A 317 -17.45 25.67 15.23
N GLN A 318 -16.99 26.40 16.25
CA GLN A 318 -16.28 25.79 17.38
C GLN A 318 -17.14 24.74 18.08
N LYS A 319 -18.39 25.06 18.44
CA LYS A 319 -19.33 24.11 19.07
C LYS A 319 -19.60 22.89 18.18
N ALA A 320 -19.71 23.08 16.86
CA ALA A 320 -19.91 21.96 15.92
C ALA A 320 -18.68 21.04 15.85
N LEU A 321 -17.49 21.60 15.80
CA LEU A 321 -16.25 20.82 15.83
C LEU A 321 -16.07 20.09 17.16
N ASP A 322 -16.38 20.72 18.29
CA ASP A 322 -16.32 20.11 19.62
C ASP A 322 -17.33 18.98 19.81
N LYS A 323 -18.51 19.11 19.19
CA LYS A 323 -19.53 18.05 19.19
C LYS A 323 -19.13 16.85 18.34
N THR A 324 -18.44 17.05 17.22
CA THR A 324 -18.13 15.98 16.25
C THR A 324 -16.77 15.34 16.46
N HIS A 325 -15.81 16.06 17.05
CA HIS A 325 -14.43 15.59 17.25
C HIS A 325 -13.97 15.86 18.68
N TYR A 326 -13.46 14.82 19.31
CA TYR A 326 -12.87 14.93 20.65
C TYR A 326 -11.39 15.34 20.56
N GLY A 327 -10.93 16.23 21.45
CA GLY A 327 -9.56 16.74 21.45
C GLY A 327 -9.25 17.61 20.24
N LEU A 328 -8.02 17.53 19.72
CA LEU A 328 -7.53 18.27 18.55
C LEU A 328 -7.61 19.80 18.72
N ASP A 329 -7.40 20.31 19.93
CA ASP A 329 -7.63 21.73 20.26
C ASP A 329 -6.77 22.68 19.42
N LYS A 330 -5.49 22.34 19.16
CA LYS A 330 -4.60 23.12 18.30
C LYS A 330 -5.11 23.16 16.86
N VAL A 331 -5.54 22.01 16.32
CA VAL A 331 -6.10 21.89 14.96
C VAL A 331 -7.37 22.73 14.84
N LYS A 332 -8.30 22.58 15.79
CA LYS A 332 -9.54 23.35 15.82
C LYS A 332 -9.27 24.85 15.90
N LYS A 333 -8.33 25.28 16.74
CA LYS A 333 -7.93 26.67 16.88
C LYS A 333 -7.40 27.22 15.56
N ARG A 334 -6.47 26.53 14.89
CA ARG A 334 -5.97 26.91 13.58
C ARG A 334 -7.07 27.01 12.53
N ILE A 335 -7.98 26.03 12.47
CA ILE A 335 -9.13 26.07 11.56
C ILE A 335 -10.01 27.31 11.84
N ILE A 336 -10.27 27.62 13.11
CA ILE A 336 -11.06 28.78 13.50
C ILE A 336 -10.36 30.08 13.13
N GLU A 337 -9.06 30.20 13.31
CA GLU A 337 -8.25 31.35 12.91
C GLU A 337 -8.36 31.60 11.40
N GLN A 338 -8.21 30.55 10.58
CA GLN A 338 -8.35 30.61 9.13
C GLN A 338 -9.76 31.04 8.69
N LEU A 339 -10.80 30.49 9.31
CA LEU A 339 -12.18 30.88 9.03
C LEU A 339 -12.46 32.34 9.46
N ALA A 340 -11.86 32.80 10.55
CA ALA A 340 -12.01 34.18 11.00
C ALA A 340 -11.36 35.18 10.01
N VAL A 341 -10.19 34.87 9.51
CA VAL A 341 -9.52 35.67 8.47
C VAL A 341 -10.37 35.75 7.21
N ARG A 342 -10.95 34.59 6.78
CA ARG A 342 -11.84 34.54 5.61
C ARG A 342 -13.09 35.40 5.77
N VAL A 343 -13.61 35.55 6.98
CA VAL A 343 -14.76 36.42 7.26
C VAL A 343 -14.38 37.89 7.18
N LEU A 344 -13.17 38.25 7.63
CA LEU A 344 -12.70 39.64 7.71
C LEU A 344 -12.12 40.18 6.40
N SER A 345 -11.56 39.30 5.57
CA SER A 345 -10.86 39.70 4.34
C SER A 345 -11.45 39.03 3.10
N GLU A 346 -12.09 39.83 2.26
CA GLU A 346 -12.56 39.38 0.94
C GLU A 346 -11.43 39.00 -0.01
N LYS A 347 -10.23 39.51 0.22
CA LYS A 347 -9.02 39.25 -0.61
C LYS A 347 -8.41 37.86 -0.39
N GLN A 348 -8.71 37.20 0.74
CA GLN A 348 -8.17 35.88 1.08
C GLN A 348 -9.14 34.71 0.84
N LYS A 349 -10.06 34.87 -0.12
CA LYS A 349 -11.09 33.84 -0.40
C LYS A 349 -10.54 32.50 -0.89
N GLY A 350 -9.30 32.40 -1.30
CA GLY A 350 -8.74 31.22 -1.93
C GLY A 350 -7.71 30.43 -1.12
N GLN A 351 -7.57 30.67 0.20
CA GLN A 351 -6.63 29.89 1.01
C GLN A 351 -7.06 28.42 1.10
N ILE A 352 -6.12 27.53 0.80
CA ILE A 352 -6.33 26.07 0.80
C ILE A 352 -5.89 25.55 2.15
N ILE A 353 -6.78 24.85 2.84
CA ILE A 353 -6.46 24.18 4.10
C ILE A 353 -6.04 22.74 3.79
N CYS A 354 -4.81 22.35 4.16
CA CYS A 354 -4.33 20.99 4.06
C CYS A 354 -4.31 20.33 5.44
N LEU A 355 -5.11 19.27 5.62
CA LEU A 355 -5.11 18.46 6.84
C LEU A 355 -4.16 17.29 6.63
N ALA A 356 -2.97 17.36 7.23
CA ALA A 356 -1.94 16.35 7.10
C ALA A 356 -1.81 15.51 8.38
N GLY A 357 -1.53 14.21 8.23
CA GLY A 357 -1.32 13.33 9.39
C GLY A 357 -1.64 11.87 9.08
N PRO A 358 -1.43 10.96 10.03
CA PRO A 358 -1.56 9.53 9.81
C PRO A 358 -2.99 9.12 9.42
N PRO A 359 -3.16 7.92 8.82
CA PRO A 359 -4.48 7.45 8.44
C PRO A 359 -5.38 7.20 9.66
N GLY A 360 -6.68 7.46 9.50
CA GLY A 360 -7.68 7.17 10.53
C GLY A 360 -7.82 8.20 11.66
N VAL A 361 -7.13 9.35 11.58
CA VAL A 361 -7.25 10.44 12.58
C VAL A 361 -8.43 11.38 12.33
N GLY A 362 -9.26 11.13 11.32
CA GLY A 362 -10.48 11.88 11.08
C GLY A 362 -10.35 13.09 10.17
N LYS A 363 -9.27 13.20 9.35
CA LYS A 363 -9.04 14.32 8.42
C LYS A 363 -10.26 14.66 7.57
N THR A 364 -10.79 13.69 6.84
CA THR A 364 -11.97 13.86 5.96
C THR A 364 -13.23 14.18 6.76
N SER A 365 -13.40 13.62 7.96
CA SER A 365 -14.51 13.89 8.86
C SER A 365 -14.49 15.33 9.39
N ILE A 366 -13.30 15.86 9.74
CA ILE A 366 -13.14 17.27 10.14
C ILE A 366 -13.52 18.19 8.99
N ALA A 367 -13.04 17.92 7.77
CA ALA A 367 -13.38 18.71 6.57
C ALA A 367 -14.91 18.76 6.34
N GLN A 368 -15.58 17.62 6.43
CA GLN A 368 -17.06 17.56 6.34
C GLN A 368 -17.75 18.33 7.47
N SER A 369 -17.21 18.26 8.68
CA SER A 369 -17.77 18.98 9.83
C SER A 369 -17.61 20.50 9.70
N ILE A 370 -16.51 20.97 9.12
CA ILE A 370 -16.32 22.38 8.76
C ILE A 370 -17.41 22.82 7.78
N ALA A 371 -17.59 22.08 6.68
CA ALA A 371 -18.58 22.39 5.67
C ALA A 371 -20.00 22.50 6.26
N LYS A 372 -20.39 21.52 7.07
CA LYS A 372 -21.69 21.53 7.77
C LYS A 372 -21.83 22.72 8.73
N ALA A 373 -20.77 23.07 9.46
CA ALA A 373 -20.76 24.14 10.43
C ALA A 373 -20.92 25.53 9.80
N ILE A 374 -20.35 25.75 8.62
CA ILE A 374 -20.47 26.99 7.84
C ILE A 374 -21.72 27.02 6.97
N GLY A 375 -22.47 25.92 6.87
CA GLY A 375 -23.71 25.82 6.11
C GLY A 375 -23.53 25.68 4.60
N ARG A 376 -22.33 25.23 4.16
CA ARG A 376 -22.04 24.92 2.76
C ARG A 376 -22.25 23.45 2.45
N LYS A 377 -22.62 23.14 1.23
CA LYS A 377 -22.59 21.80 0.69
C LYS A 377 -21.13 21.33 0.56
N SER A 378 -20.87 20.05 0.70
CA SER A 378 -19.53 19.51 0.55
C SER A 378 -19.52 18.27 -0.34
N GLU A 379 -18.56 18.22 -1.25
CA GLU A 379 -18.28 17.05 -2.09
C GLU A 379 -16.85 16.58 -1.88
N ARG A 380 -16.67 15.26 -1.96
CA ARG A 380 -15.37 14.61 -1.78
C ARG A 380 -14.87 14.10 -3.11
N ILE A 381 -13.65 14.49 -3.46
CA ILE A 381 -12.93 14.06 -4.65
C ILE A 381 -11.72 13.24 -4.16
N ALA A 382 -11.71 11.94 -4.45
CA ALA A 382 -10.56 11.08 -4.15
C ALA A 382 -9.51 11.27 -5.24
N LEU A 383 -8.32 11.75 -4.85
CA LEU A 383 -7.19 11.95 -5.77
C LEU A 383 -6.22 10.75 -5.80
N GLY A 384 -6.36 9.83 -4.84
CA GLY A 384 -5.54 8.63 -4.79
C GLY A 384 -5.73 7.76 -6.03
N GLY A 385 -4.64 7.59 -6.80
CA GLY A 385 -4.65 6.80 -8.03
C GLY A 385 -4.95 7.56 -9.31
N VAL A 386 -5.21 8.87 -9.24
CA VAL A 386 -5.33 9.74 -10.43
C VAL A 386 -3.96 9.87 -11.09
N ARG A 387 -3.91 9.57 -12.38
CA ARG A 387 -2.68 9.61 -13.20
C ARG A 387 -2.82 10.47 -14.45
N ASP A 388 -4.05 10.70 -14.90
CA ASP A 388 -4.36 11.44 -16.10
C ASP A 388 -4.92 12.83 -15.74
N GLU A 389 -4.39 13.87 -16.36
CA GLU A 389 -4.89 15.24 -16.26
C GLU A 389 -6.37 15.33 -16.64
N ALA A 390 -6.80 14.52 -17.62
CA ALA A 390 -8.19 14.48 -18.08
C ALA A 390 -9.19 14.06 -17.00
N GLU A 391 -8.77 13.32 -15.98
CA GLU A 391 -9.67 13.04 -14.85
C GLU A 391 -10.04 14.32 -14.07
N ILE A 392 -9.16 15.31 -14.03
CA ILE A 392 -9.38 16.58 -13.31
C ILE A 392 -10.08 17.60 -14.21
N ARG A 393 -9.60 17.73 -15.47
CA ARG A 393 -10.04 18.73 -16.43
C ARG A 393 -11.07 18.22 -17.44
N GLY A 394 -11.44 16.94 -17.43
CA GLY A 394 -12.36 16.35 -18.39
C GLY A 394 -11.72 16.02 -19.75
N HIS A 395 -12.46 15.27 -20.54
CA HIS A 395 -12.10 14.95 -21.91
C HIS A 395 -12.80 15.89 -22.90
N ARG A 396 -12.16 16.20 -24.01
CA ARG A 396 -12.78 17.04 -25.05
C ARG A 396 -14.10 16.42 -25.52
N LYS A 397 -15.16 17.24 -25.61
CA LYS A 397 -16.53 16.84 -25.98
C LYS A 397 -16.66 16.12 -27.31
N THR A 398 -15.63 16.19 -28.18
CA THR A 398 -15.62 15.55 -29.51
C THR A 398 -15.40 14.03 -29.45
N TYR A 399 -14.99 13.47 -28.32
CA TYR A 399 -14.79 12.02 -28.18
C TYR A 399 -16.06 11.33 -27.69
N ILE A 400 -16.37 10.18 -28.27
CA ILE A 400 -17.51 9.36 -27.80
C ILE A 400 -17.21 8.88 -26.35
N GLY A 401 -18.16 9.15 -25.45
CA GLY A 401 -18.00 8.84 -24.04
C GLY A 401 -17.20 9.87 -23.23
N SER A 402 -16.98 11.08 -23.81
CA SER A 402 -16.38 12.19 -23.08
C SER A 402 -17.22 12.61 -21.87
N MET A 403 -16.54 12.97 -20.79
CA MET A 403 -17.16 13.39 -19.54
C MET A 403 -16.46 14.63 -18.99
N PRO A 404 -17.15 15.50 -18.24
CA PRO A 404 -16.52 16.58 -17.51
C PRO A 404 -15.57 16.03 -16.44
N GLY A 405 -14.59 16.85 -16.07
CA GLY A 405 -13.63 16.51 -15.03
C GLY A 405 -14.27 16.39 -13.66
N ARG A 406 -13.53 15.80 -12.73
CA ARG A 406 -14.00 15.56 -11.36
C ARG A 406 -14.37 16.85 -10.62
N ILE A 407 -13.74 17.97 -10.94
CA ILE A 407 -14.06 19.28 -10.32
C ILE A 407 -15.45 19.73 -10.75
N ILE A 408 -15.74 19.72 -12.03
CA ILE A 408 -17.04 20.10 -12.59
C ILE A 408 -18.15 19.15 -12.11
N ASN A 409 -17.89 17.84 -12.13
CA ASN A 409 -18.84 16.86 -11.59
C ASN A 409 -19.16 17.10 -10.11
N ALA A 410 -18.17 17.44 -9.30
CA ALA A 410 -18.37 17.76 -7.90
C ALA A 410 -19.21 19.04 -7.69
N LEU A 411 -19.02 20.04 -8.55
CA LEU A 411 -19.84 21.25 -8.53
C LEU A 411 -21.30 20.97 -8.92
N GLN A 412 -21.53 20.14 -9.92
CA GLN A 412 -22.86 19.69 -10.34
C GLN A 412 -23.57 18.96 -9.18
N HIS A 413 -22.92 17.99 -8.55
CA HIS A 413 -23.47 17.25 -7.41
C HIS A 413 -23.74 18.17 -6.20
N ALA A 414 -22.84 19.10 -5.92
CA ALA A 414 -23.05 20.08 -4.86
C ALA A 414 -24.25 20.99 -5.14
N GLY A 415 -24.53 21.31 -6.40
CA GLY A 415 -25.64 22.19 -6.84
C GLY A 415 -25.51 23.63 -6.33
N THR A 416 -24.30 24.06 -5.94
CA THR A 416 -23.95 25.43 -5.52
C THR A 416 -22.57 25.80 -6.05
N ASN A 417 -22.34 27.09 -6.35
CA ASN A 417 -21.05 27.57 -6.88
C ASN A 417 -20.02 27.87 -5.79
N ASN A 418 -20.41 27.75 -4.51
CA ASN A 418 -19.55 28.00 -3.36
C ASN A 418 -19.48 26.79 -2.39
N PRO A 419 -19.35 25.55 -2.89
CA PRO A 419 -19.26 24.38 -2.02
C PRO A 419 -17.91 24.32 -1.28
N VAL A 420 -17.80 23.36 -0.38
CA VAL A 420 -16.49 22.88 0.14
C VAL A 420 -16.10 21.64 -0.67
N LEU A 421 -15.04 21.73 -1.45
CA LEU A 421 -14.49 20.58 -2.15
C LEU A 421 -13.36 19.96 -1.32
N ILE A 422 -13.54 18.70 -0.98
CA ILE A 422 -12.58 17.93 -0.17
C ILE A 422 -11.76 17.08 -1.12
N LEU A 423 -10.50 17.49 -1.35
CA LEU A 423 -9.55 16.78 -2.17
C LEU A 423 -8.78 15.78 -1.28
N ASP A 424 -9.17 14.52 -1.35
CA ASP A 424 -8.67 13.49 -0.44
C ASP A 424 -7.46 12.77 -1.03
N GLU A 425 -6.43 12.51 -0.19
CA GLU A 425 -5.20 11.80 -0.53
C GLU A 425 -4.37 12.49 -1.64
N ILE A 426 -4.12 13.81 -1.49
CA ILE A 426 -3.33 14.58 -2.46
C ILE A 426 -1.87 14.14 -2.53
N ASP A 427 -1.36 13.52 -1.50
CA ASP A 427 -0.02 12.91 -1.41
C ASP A 427 0.16 11.66 -2.29
N LYS A 428 -0.93 11.11 -2.84
CA LYS A 428 -0.91 9.93 -3.71
C LYS A 428 -1.05 10.25 -5.19
N LEU A 429 -0.89 11.50 -5.56
CA LEU A 429 -0.83 11.91 -6.98
C LEU A 429 0.43 11.34 -7.60
N ALA A 430 0.30 10.67 -8.73
CA ALA A 430 1.42 10.14 -9.50
C ALA A 430 1.45 10.81 -10.88
N ALA A 431 2.60 11.34 -11.27
CA ALA A 431 2.83 11.76 -12.65
C ALA A 431 3.13 10.51 -13.50
N ASP A 432 2.47 10.39 -14.65
CA ASP A 432 2.70 9.32 -15.62
C ASP A 432 2.94 9.92 -17.01
N TYR A 433 3.37 9.13 -17.97
CA TYR A 433 3.59 9.55 -19.37
C TYR A 433 2.36 10.14 -20.07
N LYS A 434 1.17 10.00 -19.49
CA LYS A 434 -0.11 10.45 -20.06
C LYS A 434 -0.57 11.84 -19.61
N GLY A 435 0.12 12.49 -18.69
CA GLY A 435 -0.24 13.82 -18.23
C GLY A 435 0.28 14.13 -16.84
N ASP A 436 0.19 15.38 -16.45
CA ASP A 436 0.57 15.85 -15.11
C ASP A 436 -0.66 16.37 -14.34
N PRO A 437 -1.32 15.53 -13.54
CA PRO A 437 -2.45 15.95 -12.72
C PRO A 437 -2.09 17.05 -11.72
N THR A 438 -0.80 17.20 -11.37
CA THR A 438 -0.31 18.25 -10.49
C THR A 438 -0.49 19.62 -11.15
N SER A 439 -0.16 19.75 -12.43
CA SER A 439 -0.34 20.99 -13.18
C SER A 439 -1.82 21.37 -13.32
N ALA A 440 -2.69 20.39 -13.54
CA ALA A 440 -4.13 20.64 -13.57
C ALA A 440 -4.67 21.13 -12.22
N LEU A 441 -4.21 20.53 -11.12
CA LEU A 441 -4.60 20.96 -9.77
C LEU A 441 -4.01 22.33 -9.41
N LEU A 442 -2.83 22.69 -9.90
CA LEU A 442 -2.27 24.02 -9.68
C LEU A 442 -3.19 25.10 -10.25
N GLU A 443 -3.76 24.92 -11.45
CA GLU A 443 -4.70 25.87 -12.01
C GLU A 443 -6.01 25.95 -11.21
N VAL A 444 -6.53 24.81 -10.74
CA VAL A 444 -7.74 24.78 -9.89
C VAL A 444 -7.51 25.48 -8.55
N LEU A 445 -6.33 25.32 -7.97
CA LEU A 445 -6.00 25.77 -6.62
C LEU A 445 -5.36 27.16 -6.60
N ASP A 446 -4.85 27.66 -7.72
CA ASP A 446 -4.27 29.01 -7.80
C ASP A 446 -5.35 30.09 -7.84
N ILE A 447 -5.33 30.97 -6.85
CA ILE A 447 -6.32 32.07 -6.71
C ILE A 447 -6.31 33.03 -7.91
N GLU A 448 -5.16 33.19 -8.55
CA GLU A 448 -5.02 34.09 -9.72
C GLU A 448 -5.58 33.47 -10.99
N GLN A 449 -5.63 32.16 -11.08
CA GLN A 449 -6.04 31.41 -12.28
C GLN A 449 -7.44 30.80 -12.16
N ASN A 450 -7.88 30.44 -10.95
CA ASN A 450 -9.12 29.67 -10.72
C ASN A 450 -10.41 30.47 -10.99
N ASN A 451 -10.33 31.78 -11.19
CA ASN A 451 -11.44 32.62 -11.61
C ASN A 451 -11.89 32.37 -13.07
N LYS A 452 -11.06 31.68 -13.85
CA LYS A 452 -11.31 31.32 -15.25
C LYS A 452 -10.95 29.88 -15.52
N PHE A 453 -11.26 29.00 -14.60
CA PHE A 453 -11.02 27.57 -14.79
C PHE A 453 -11.80 27.06 -15.99
N VAL A 454 -11.13 26.38 -16.92
CA VAL A 454 -11.75 25.82 -18.14
C VAL A 454 -11.59 24.30 -18.10
N ASP A 455 -12.70 23.62 -17.98
CA ASP A 455 -12.77 22.17 -18.19
C ASP A 455 -12.83 21.86 -19.69
N HIS A 456 -12.13 20.83 -20.12
CA HIS A 456 -12.04 20.47 -21.55
C HIS A 456 -13.35 19.97 -22.16
N TYR A 457 -14.26 19.45 -21.32
CA TYR A 457 -15.59 19.06 -21.78
C TYR A 457 -16.50 20.25 -21.88
N ILE A 458 -16.52 21.10 -20.86
CA ILE A 458 -17.42 22.26 -20.79
C ILE A 458 -16.98 23.39 -21.74
N GLU A 459 -15.65 23.59 -21.91
CA GLU A 459 -15.03 24.64 -22.74
C GLU A 459 -15.48 26.08 -22.39
N LEU A 460 -16.15 26.27 -21.25
CA LEU A 460 -16.55 27.57 -20.73
C LEU A 460 -15.80 27.88 -19.44
N PRO A 461 -15.39 29.14 -19.20
CA PRO A 461 -14.75 29.54 -17.98
C PRO A 461 -15.72 29.46 -16.81
N PHE A 462 -15.37 28.72 -15.76
CA PHE A 462 -16.11 28.64 -14.51
C PHE A 462 -15.33 29.30 -13.38
N ASP A 463 -15.99 30.15 -12.61
CA ASP A 463 -15.37 30.86 -11.48
C ASP A 463 -15.33 29.98 -10.21
N LEU A 464 -14.14 29.53 -9.82
CA LEU A 464 -13.89 28.72 -8.60
C LEU A 464 -13.49 29.56 -7.38
N THR A 465 -13.42 30.91 -7.47
CA THR A 465 -12.93 31.78 -6.36
C THR A 465 -13.76 31.66 -5.08
N ASN A 466 -15.03 31.31 -5.20
CA ASN A 466 -15.93 31.14 -4.05
C ASN A 466 -15.90 29.73 -3.46
N VAL A 467 -15.28 28.77 -4.14
CA VAL A 467 -15.10 27.40 -3.68
C VAL A 467 -14.11 27.37 -2.53
N MET A 468 -14.39 26.59 -1.50
CA MET A 468 -13.45 26.34 -0.43
C MET A 468 -12.80 24.98 -0.64
N PHE A 469 -11.50 24.98 -0.85
CA PHE A 469 -10.74 23.75 -0.99
C PHE A 469 -10.17 23.30 0.35
N ILE A 470 -10.43 22.05 0.72
CA ILE A 470 -9.79 21.40 1.88
C ILE A 470 -9.11 20.13 1.33
N THR A 471 -7.81 20.04 1.47
CA THR A 471 -7.05 18.87 1.03
C THR A 471 -6.72 17.97 2.22
N THR A 472 -6.52 16.69 1.98
CA THR A 472 -6.02 15.77 3.00
C THR A 472 -4.78 15.05 2.48
N ALA A 473 -3.81 14.83 3.35
CA ALA A 473 -2.60 14.08 3.05
C ALA A 473 -2.21 13.18 4.23
N ASN A 474 -1.55 12.07 3.93
CA ASN A 474 -0.95 11.24 4.97
C ASN A 474 0.52 11.63 5.19
N ASP A 475 1.21 12.02 4.13
CA ASP A 475 2.61 12.42 4.15
C ASP A 475 2.79 13.78 3.46
N ILE A 476 3.28 14.75 4.19
CA ILE A 476 3.54 16.11 3.69
C ILE A 476 4.70 16.11 2.68
N SER A 477 5.67 15.25 2.87
CA SER A 477 6.86 15.19 2.01
C SER A 477 6.53 14.66 0.60
N ALA A 478 5.50 13.86 0.49
CA ALA A 478 5.01 13.31 -0.78
C ALA A 478 4.17 14.31 -1.59
N ILE A 479 3.74 15.44 -0.98
CA ILE A 479 3.03 16.49 -1.70
C ILE A 479 4.01 17.25 -2.61
N PRO A 480 3.72 17.40 -3.92
CA PRO A 480 4.56 18.21 -4.80
C PRO A 480 4.78 19.63 -4.26
N ALA A 481 6.03 20.09 -4.26
CA ALA A 481 6.42 21.38 -3.69
C ALA A 481 5.55 22.57 -4.18
N PRO A 482 5.24 22.72 -5.49
CA PRO A 482 4.40 23.82 -5.96
C PRO A 482 2.98 23.84 -5.39
N LEU A 483 2.41 22.69 -5.09
CA LEU A 483 1.10 22.57 -4.41
C LEU A 483 1.22 22.89 -2.93
N ARG A 484 2.28 22.38 -2.28
CA ARG A 484 2.54 22.55 -0.85
C ARG A 484 2.71 24.02 -0.48
N ASP A 485 3.39 24.80 -1.31
CA ASP A 485 3.64 26.23 -1.08
C ASP A 485 2.36 27.09 -1.11
N ARG A 486 1.26 26.57 -1.69
CA ARG A 486 -0.04 27.22 -1.75
C ARG A 486 -1.01 26.82 -0.65
N MET A 487 -0.60 25.91 0.22
CA MET A 487 -1.47 25.32 1.24
C MET A 487 -1.09 25.75 2.64
N GLU A 488 -2.06 26.06 3.45
CA GLU A 488 -1.91 26.15 4.91
C GLU A 488 -1.98 24.75 5.50
N ILE A 489 -0.82 24.22 5.90
CA ILE A 489 -0.70 22.87 6.42
C ILE A 489 -1.06 22.86 7.91
N ILE A 490 -2.06 22.06 8.26
CA ILE A 490 -2.47 21.81 9.63
C ILE A 490 -2.20 20.35 9.95
N GLU A 491 -1.17 20.13 10.75
CA GLU A 491 -0.78 18.77 11.14
C GLU A 491 -1.71 18.21 12.22
N ILE A 492 -2.20 17.00 11.97
CA ILE A 492 -3.02 16.23 12.91
C ILE A 492 -2.17 15.08 13.43
N SER A 493 -1.81 15.14 14.70
CA SER A 493 -1.05 14.10 15.39
C SER A 493 -1.89 12.84 15.63
N SER A 494 -1.22 11.76 16.03
CA SER A 494 -1.86 10.53 16.49
C SER A 494 -2.68 10.76 17.75
N TYR A 495 -3.74 9.94 17.93
CA TYR A 495 -4.54 9.98 19.15
C TYR A 495 -3.86 9.22 20.28
N THR A 496 -3.92 9.81 21.47
CA THR A 496 -3.55 9.15 22.70
C THR A 496 -4.56 8.04 23.08
N ARG A 497 -4.17 7.14 23.96
CA ARG A 497 -5.03 6.07 24.49
C ARG A 497 -6.33 6.62 25.07
N GLU A 498 -6.25 7.71 25.83
CA GLU A 498 -7.39 8.36 26.45
C GLU A 498 -8.31 9.04 25.42
N GLU A 499 -7.69 9.71 24.41
CA GLU A 499 -8.45 10.28 23.30
C GLU A 499 -9.19 9.18 22.52
N LYS A 500 -8.53 8.06 22.21
CA LYS A 500 -9.17 6.89 21.54
C LYS A 500 -10.33 6.34 22.35
N PHE A 501 -10.18 6.24 23.68
CA PHE A 501 -11.27 5.84 24.57
C PHE A 501 -12.47 6.79 24.48
N HIS A 502 -12.22 8.08 24.58
CA HIS A 502 -13.30 9.09 24.51
C HIS A 502 -13.95 9.12 23.12
N ILE A 503 -13.18 8.99 22.04
CA ILE A 503 -13.69 8.91 20.66
C ILE A 503 -14.55 7.64 20.50
N ALA A 504 -14.07 6.49 20.98
CA ALA A 504 -14.81 5.25 20.92
C ALA A 504 -16.16 5.38 21.64
N LYS A 505 -16.15 5.90 22.88
CA LYS A 505 -17.35 6.01 23.72
C LYS A 505 -18.35 7.02 23.18
N LYS A 506 -17.88 8.21 22.70
CA LYS A 506 -18.76 9.32 22.31
C LYS A 506 -19.22 9.25 20.85
N HIS A 507 -18.40 8.65 19.97
CA HIS A 507 -18.64 8.72 18.54
C HIS A 507 -18.75 7.35 17.87
N LEU A 508 -17.75 6.45 18.06
CA LEU A 508 -17.72 5.20 17.30
C LEU A 508 -18.82 4.21 17.75
N ILE A 509 -18.94 4.00 19.06
CA ILE A 509 -19.94 3.06 19.60
C ILE A 509 -21.36 3.52 19.25
N PRO A 510 -21.79 4.78 19.49
CA PRO A 510 -23.12 5.21 19.09
C PRO A 510 -23.38 5.06 17.59
N LYS A 511 -22.42 5.42 16.75
CA LYS A 511 -22.52 5.27 15.30
C LYS A 511 -22.72 3.80 14.91
N GLN A 512 -21.89 2.91 15.45
CA GLN A 512 -21.96 1.48 15.13
C GLN A 512 -23.20 0.78 15.70
N LEU A 513 -23.75 1.27 16.83
CA LEU A 513 -25.03 0.79 17.34
C LEU A 513 -26.17 1.10 16.37
N ASP A 514 -26.19 2.32 15.83
CA ASP A 514 -27.20 2.74 14.85
C ASP A 514 -27.08 1.92 13.56
N GLU A 515 -25.87 1.75 13.04
CA GLU A 515 -25.58 0.95 11.83
C GLU A 515 -25.92 -0.55 12.00
N CYS A 516 -25.76 -1.11 13.20
CA CYS A 516 -26.05 -2.52 13.50
C CYS A 516 -27.46 -2.76 14.05
N GLY A 517 -28.29 -1.72 14.23
CA GLY A 517 -29.66 -1.83 14.72
C GLY A 517 -29.76 -2.17 16.22
N PHE A 518 -28.78 -1.78 17.03
CA PHE A 518 -28.81 -1.95 18.48
C PHE A 518 -29.09 -0.64 19.19
N THR A 519 -29.73 -0.73 20.34
CA THR A 519 -29.90 0.39 21.26
C THR A 519 -28.84 0.36 22.38
N LEU A 520 -28.58 1.51 23.01
CA LEU A 520 -27.69 1.61 24.18
C LEU A 520 -28.17 0.79 25.38
N LYS A 521 -29.43 0.33 25.40
CA LYS A 521 -29.96 -0.53 26.45
C LYS A 521 -29.59 -2.00 26.18
N GLU A 522 -29.60 -2.41 24.92
CA GLU A 522 -29.35 -3.78 24.51
C GLU A 522 -27.84 -4.12 24.48
N LEU A 523 -26.98 -3.18 24.09
CA LEU A 523 -25.54 -3.46 24.00
C LEU A 523 -24.72 -2.35 24.65
N LYS A 524 -23.88 -2.75 25.64
CA LYS A 524 -23.02 -1.81 26.39
C LYS A 524 -21.60 -2.33 26.45
N PHE A 525 -20.64 -1.50 26.07
CA PHE A 525 -19.22 -1.73 26.30
C PHE A 525 -18.80 -1.19 27.67
N THR A 526 -18.11 -2.00 28.44
CA THR A 526 -17.46 -1.52 29.66
C THR A 526 -16.21 -0.71 29.34
N GLN A 527 -15.78 0.15 30.26
CA GLN A 527 -14.54 0.89 30.09
C GLN A 527 -13.34 -0.03 29.88
N LYS A 528 -13.26 -1.13 30.63
CA LYS A 528 -12.19 -2.13 30.50
C LYS A 528 -12.18 -2.79 29.12
N ALA A 529 -13.35 -3.07 28.53
CA ALA A 529 -13.46 -3.64 27.20
C ALA A 529 -12.91 -2.68 26.12
N ILE A 530 -13.24 -1.38 26.20
CA ILE A 530 -12.73 -0.38 25.26
C ILE A 530 -11.21 -0.26 25.36
N TYR A 531 -10.66 -0.21 26.57
CA TYR A 531 -9.21 -0.21 26.75
C TYR A 531 -8.56 -1.51 26.29
N ALA A 532 -9.20 -2.66 26.51
CA ALA A 532 -8.70 -3.94 26.00
C ALA A 532 -8.62 -3.93 24.46
N LEU A 533 -9.64 -3.40 23.76
CA LEU A 533 -9.60 -3.23 22.30
C LEU A 533 -8.43 -2.33 21.88
N ILE A 534 -8.24 -1.20 22.55
CA ILE A 534 -7.18 -0.25 22.23
C ILE A 534 -5.79 -0.85 22.48
N ASP A 535 -5.60 -1.51 23.63
CA ASP A 535 -4.27 -1.94 24.08
C ASP A 535 -3.82 -3.26 23.47
N PHE A 536 -4.75 -4.21 23.24
CA PHE A 536 -4.40 -5.58 22.87
C PHE A 536 -4.81 -5.97 21.46
N TYR A 537 -5.69 -5.20 20.80
CA TYR A 537 -6.19 -5.57 19.48
C TYR A 537 -5.95 -4.50 18.41
N THR A 538 -5.51 -3.28 18.78
CA THR A 538 -5.18 -2.22 17.82
C THR A 538 -3.74 -1.73 17.99
N ARG A 539 -3.08 -1.45 16.85
CA ARG A 539 -1.78 -0.77 16.78
C ARG A 539 -1.86 0.21 15.62
N GLU A 540 -2.45 1.37 15.85
CA GLU A 540 -2.69 2.39 14.83
C GLU A 540 -2.63 3.80 15.43
N ALA A 541 -2.26 4.79 14.63
CA ALA A 541 -2.25 6.21 15.03
C ALA A 541 -3.67 6.78 15.22
N GLY A 542 -4.60 6.37 14.36
CA GLY A 542 -5.99 6.79 14.37
C GLY A 542 -6.92 5.83 15.12
N VAL A 543 -8.17 5.75 14.64
CA VAL A 543 -9.24 4.93 15.22
C VAL A 543 -9.96 4.04 14.22
N ARG A 544 -9.40 3.85 13.01
CA ARG A 544 -10.06 3.11 11.92
C ARG A 544 -10.17 1.62 12.21
N THR A 545 -9.10 1.02 12.74
CA THR A 545 -9.10 -0.39 13.13
C THR A 545 -9.95 -0.60 14.37
N LEU A 546 -9.91 0.33 15.32
CA LEU A 546 -10.76 0.34 16.51
C LEU A 546 -12.24 0.34 16.13
N GLU A 547 -12.65 1.20 15.17
CA GLU A 547 -14.02 1.23 14.65
C GLU A 547 -14.42 -0.12 14.03
N ARG A 548 -13.54 -0.71 13.20
CA ARG A 548 -13.77 -2.02 12.58
C ARG A 548 -13.92 -3.15 13.60
N LEU A 549 -13.14 -3.12 14.68
CA LEU A 549 -13.22 -4.12 15.74
C LEU A 549 -14.49 -3.97 16.56
N ILE A 550 -14.89 -2.74 16.90
CA ILE A 550 -16.16 -2.46 17.56
C ILE A 550 -17.31 -3.00 16.69
N ALA A 551 -17.34 -2.67 15.40
CA ALA A 551 -18.32 -3.18 14.45
C ALA A 551 -18.29 -4.72 14.34
N SER A 552 -17.11 -5.34 14.38
CA SER A 552 -16.96 -6.81 14.36
C SER A 552 -17.59 -7.47 15.59
N VAL A 553 -17.35 -6.92 16.79
CA VAL A 553 -17.97 -7.40 18.04
C VAL A 553 -19.49 -7.25 17.95
N MET A 554 -19.99 -6.10 17.50
CA MET A 554 -21.42 -5.85 17.37
C MET A 554 -22.10 -6.79 16.38
N ARG A 555 -21.47 -7.08 15.23
CA ARG A 555 -21.98 -8.07 14.26
C ARG A 555 -22.08 -9.47 14.86
N LYS A 556 -21.10 -9.89 15.68
CA LYS A 556 -21.17 -11.20 16.37
C LYS A 556 -22.27 -11.22 17.42
N CYS A 557 -22.47 -10.13 18.17
CA CYS A 557 -23.63 -9.99 19.06
C CYS A 557 -24.96 -10.05 18.28
N ALA A 558 -25.02 -9.47 17.07
CA ALA A 558 -26.22 -9.56 16.24
C ALA A 558 -26.52 -11.00 15.82
N VAL A 559 -25.51 -11.79 15.50
CA VAL A 559 -25.68 -13.22 15.21
C VAL A 559 -26.23 -13.95 16.44
N GLU A 560 -25.63 -13.77 17.63
CA GLU A 560 -26.09 -14.41 18.87
C GLU A 560 -27.51 -13.98 19.25
N LYS A 561 -27.86 -12.71 19.02
CA LYS A 561 -29.23 -12.20 19.23
C LYS A 561 -30.26 -12.98 18.39
N LEU A 562 -29.91 -13.26 17.12
CA LEU A 562 -30.81 -13.94 16.18
C LEU A 562 -30.80 -15.46 16.33
N THR A 563 -29.68 -16.06 16.77
CA THR A 563 -29.58 -17.53 16.92
C THR A 563 -29.91 -18.02 18.30
N GLU A 564 -29.54 -17.30 19.35
CA GLU A 564 -29.69 -17.73 20.74
C GLU A 564 -30.75 -16.93 21.52
N GLY A 565 -31.29 -15.85 20.92
CA GLY A 565 -32.34 -15.04 21.55
C GLY A 565 -31.83 -14.12 22.69
N THR A 566 -30.53 -13.88 22.76
CA THR A 566 -29.93 -13.01 23.81
C THR A 566 -30.32 -11.56 23.58
N GLU A 567 -31.07 -10.95 24.49
CA GLU A 567 -31.57 -9.59 24.32
C GLU A 567 -30.58 -8.48 24.79
N VAL A 568 -29.74 -8.80 25.78
CA VAL A 568 -28.85 -7.80 26.41
C VAL A 568 -27.43 -8.27 26.45
N PHE A 569 -26.52 -7.45 25.91
CA PHE A 569 -25.08 -7.72 25.85
C PHE A 569 -24.31 -6.71 26.71
N LYS A 570 -23.51 -7.22 27.63
CA LYS A 570 -22.55 -6.45 28.41
C LYS A 570 -21.15 -6.89 28.05
N ILE A 571 -20.52 -6.14 27.15
CA ILE A 571 -19.19 -6.45 26.64
C ILE A 571 -18.14 -6.02 27.66
N ASP A 572 -17.45 -6.98 28.23
CA ASP A 572 -16.28 -6.82 29.10
C ASP A 572 -15.00 -7.34 28.41
N GLU A 573 -13.87 -7.39 29.13
CA GLU A 573 -12.60 -7.85 28.59
C GLU A 573 -12.65 -9.33 28.17
N LYS A 574 -13.39 -10.18 28.90
CA LYS A 574 -13.54 -11.61 28.58
C LYS A 574 -14.36 -11.81 27.32
N GLU A 575 -15.44 -11.04 27.17
CA GLU A 575 -16.26 -11.07 25.98
C GLU A 575 -15.47 -10.59 24.74
N ILE A 576 -14.60 -9.60 24.86
CA ILE A 576 -13.71 -9.19 23.79
C ILE A 576 -12.81 -10.37 23.37
N GLU A 577 -12.23 -11.09 24.33
CA GLU A 577 -11.39 -12.25 24.03
C GLU A 577 -12.19 -13.40 23.41
N ARG A 578 -13.42 -13.63 23.88
CA ARG A 578 -14.36 -14.61 23.29
C ARG A 578 -14.67 -14.27 21.82
N PHE A 579 -14.95 -12.99 21.52
CA PHE A 579 -15.34 -12.57 20.18
C PHE A 579 -14.17 -12.41 19.21
N LEU A 580 -13.03 -11.90 19.66
CA LEU A 580 -11.91 -11.55 18.79
C LEU A 580 -10.75 -12.54 18.82
N GLY A 581 -10.78 -13.50 19.77
CA GLY A 581 -9.70 -14.46 20.02
C GLY A 581 -8.59 -13.89 20.89
N HIS A 582 -7.47 -14.59 20.94
CA HIS A 582 -6.32 -14.21 21.78
C HIS A 582 -5.82 -12.77 21.50
N LYS A 583 -5.27 -12.16 22.53
CA LYS A 583 -4.65 -10.83 22.46
C LYS A 583 -3.57 -10.82 21.39
N LYS A 584 -3.70 -9.90 20.44
CA LYS A 584 -2.79 -9.78 19.28
C LYS A 584 -1.51 -9.04 19.63
N PHE A 585 -1.64 -8.06 20.50
CA PHE A 585 -0.51 -7.23 20.95
C PHE A 585 -0.40 -7.39 22.46
N ILE A 586 0.69 -7.95 22.90
CA ILE A 586 1.05 -8.03 24.32
C ILE A 586 2.04 -6.88 24.54
N PRO A 587 1.83 -5.98 25.52
CA PRO A 587 2.82 -4.97 25.83
C PRO A 587 4.15 -5.66 26.14
N ASP A 588 5.22 -5.16 25.56
CA ASP A 588 6.56 -5.67 25.84
C ASP A 588 6.80 -5.58 27.35
N SER A 589 7.18 -6.70 27.94
CA SER A 589 7.57 -6.70 29.33
C SER A 589 8.93 -6.02 29.42
N LEU A 590 8.96 -4.74 29.81
CA LEU A 590 10.21 -4.09 30.17
C LEU A 590 10.99 -4.95 31.17
N ALA A 591 12.30 -4.93 31.07
CA ALA A 591 13.16 -5.52 32.08
C ALA A 591 12.73 -5.04 33.45
N LYS A 592 12.58 -5.95 34.41
CA LYS A 592 12.17 -5.64 35.78
C LYS A 592 13.37 -5.29 36.67
N MET A 593 14.56 -5.37 36.15
CA MET A 593 15.81 -5.12 36.84
C MET A 593 16.78 -4.34 35.95
N ASP A 594 17.72 -3.65 36.62
CA ASP A 594 18.76 -2.92 35.92
C ASP A 594 19.70 -3.90 35.21
N GLU A 595 19.92 -3.70 33.91
CA GLU A 595 20.69 -4.62 33.04
C GLU A 595 21.90 -3.92 32.44
N ILE A 596 22.95 -4.69 32.12
CA ILE A 596 24.16 -4.20 31.47
C ILE A 596 23.98 -4.33 29.98
N GLY A 597 24.30 -3.26 29.24
CA GLY A 597 24.24 -3.26 27.79
C GLY A 597 22.83 -3.15 27.20
N ILE A 598 21.79 -3.02 28.02
CA ILE A 598 20.41 -2.87 27.56
C ILE A 598 19.87 -1.52 27.97
N VAL A 599 19.33 -0.76 27.01
CA VAL A 599 18.79 0.59 27.23
C VAL A 599 17.49 0.78 26.48
N ASN A 600 16.48 1.33 27.16
CA ASN A 600 15.20 1.64 26.55
C ASN A 600 15.27 2.98 25.79
N GLY A 601 15.26 2.92 24.47
CA GLY A 601 15.05 4.06 23.59
C GLY A 601 13.56 4.32 23.35
N LEU A 602 13.26 5.50 22.83
CA LEU A 602 11.93 5.87 22.40
C LEU A 602 11.94 6.19 20.93
N ALA A 603 11.20 5.43 20.16
CA ALA A 603 10.98 5.62 18.75
C ALA A 603 9.60 6.21 18.46
N TRP A 604 9.48 6.86 17.32
CA TRP A 604 8.20 7.29 16.75
C TRP A 604 8.01 6.60 15.40
N THR A 605 6.83 6.07 15.20
CA THR A 605 6.41 5.38 13.97
C THR A 605 5.11 5.97 13.45
N SER A 606 4.75 5.65 12.23
CA SER A 606 3.46 6.04 11.63
C SER A 606 2.23 5.57 12.42
N VAL A 607 2.40 4.63 13.34
CA VAL A 607 1.34 4.08 14.18
C VAL A 607 1.35 4.62 15.62
N GLY A 608 2.33 5.43 15.97
CA GLY A 608 2.51 6.04 17.30
C GLY A 608 3.91 5.88 17.87
N GLY A 609 4.08 6.16 19.17
CA GLY A 609 5.36 5.92 19.85
C GLY A 609 5.57 4.43 20.15
N GLU A 610 6.82 4.03 20.28
CA GLU A 610 7.25 2.68 20.58
C GLU A 610 8.47 2.68 21.48
N ILE A 611 8.60 1.70 22.38
CA ILE A 611 9.86 1.48 23.08
C ILE A 611 10.79 0.70 22.16
N LEU A 612 12.00 1.20 22.05
CA LEU A 612 13.05 0.60 21.26
C LEU A 612 14.17 0.14 22.20
N PRO A 613 14.13 -1.07 22.71
CA PRO A 613 15.26 -1.59 23.46
C PRO A 613 16.47 -1.72 22.53
N ILE A 614 17.61 -1.22 22.98
CA ILE A 614 18.90 -1.40 22.32
C ILE A 614 19.75 -2.30 23.20
N GLU A 615 20.19 -3.40 22.62
CA GLU A 615 21.06 -4.38 23.27
C GLU A 615 22.47 -4.28 22.70
N VAL A 616 23.47 -4.24 23.56
CA VAL A 616 24.87 -4.20 23.16
C VAL A 616 25.64 -5.31 23.85
N ALA A 617 26.26 -6.15 23.06
CA ALA A 617 27.21 -7.15 23.52
C ALA A 617 28.64 -6.73 23.14
N VAL A 618 29.55 -6.86 24.09
CA VAL A 618 30.99 -6.60 23.90
C VAL A 618 31.74 -7.89 24.17
N MET A 619 32.57 -8.29 23.23
CA MET A 619 33.38 -9.52 23.32
C MET A 619 34.82 -9.27 22.91
N GLU A 620 35.74 -10.16 23.29
CA GLU A 620 37.12 -10.10 22.80
C GLU A 620 37.15 -10.30 21.29
N GLY A 621 37.88 -9.46 20.59
CA GLY A 621 37.89 -9.48 19.13
C GLY A 621 38.95 -8.60 18.49
N THR A 622 38.65 -8.08 17.32
CA THR A 622 39.58 -7.32 16.46
C THR A 622 39.10 -5.90 16.18
N GLY A 623 38.08 -5.43 16.89
CA GLY A 623 37.48 -4.11 16.66
C GLY A 623 36.32 -4.14 15.65
N LYS A 624 35.74 -5.29 15.39
CA LYS A 624 34.59 -5.42 14.49
C LYS A 624 33.33 -4.84 15.11
N ILE A 625 32.57 -4.10 14.29
CA ILE A 625 31.28 -3.57 14.69
C ILE A 625 30.20 -4.30 13.90
N GLU A 626 29.28 -4.95 14.58
CA GLU A 626 28.13 -5.63 13.98
C GLU A 626 26.85 -4.90 14.38
N LEU A 627 25.99 -4.65 13.38
CA LEU A 627 24.70 -3.98 13.56
C LEU A 627 23.61 -4.93 13.06
N THR A 628 22.64 -5.25 13.91
CA THR A 628 21.51 -6.12 13.54
C THR A 628 20.18 -5.56 14.03
N GLY A 629 19.06 -5.99 13.45
CA GLY A 629 17.72 -5.54 13.82
C GLY A 629 17.03 -4.68 12.77
N SER A 630 17.37 -4.84 11.48
CA SER A 630 16.76 -4.12 10.35
C SER A 630 16.89 -2.59 10.47
N LEU A 631 18.12 -2.14 10.81
CA LEU A 631 18.44 -0.72 10.96
C LEU A 631 18.61 -0.07 9.58
N GLY A 632 17.88 1.03 9.34
CA GLY A 632 18.06 1.89 8.18
C GLY A 632 19.38 2.66 8.19
N ASP A 633 19.69 3.31 7.06
CA ASP A 633 21.00 3.97 6.87
C ASP A 633 21.27 5.06 7.91
N VAL A 634 20.28 5.89 8.23
CA VAL A 634 20.41 6.96 9.23
C VAL A 634 20.67 6.40 10.62
N MET A 635 20.03 5.30 10.98
CA MET A 635 20.21 4.67 12.27
C MET A 635 21.55 3.95 12.38
N GLN A 636 22.06 3.36 11.30
CA GLN A 636 23.42 2.81 11.21
C GLN A 636 24.48 3.90 11.34
N GLU A 637 24.27 5.06 10.72
CA GLU A 637 25.14 6.22 10.86
C GLU A 637 25.15 6.74 12.30
N SER A 638 23.97 6.81 12.94
CA SER A 638 23.85 7.19 14.35
C SER A 638 24.61 6.23 15.27
N ALA A 639 24.59 4.93 15.01
CA ALA A 639 25.37 3.93 15.75
C ALA A 639 26.89 4.16 15.61
N LYS A 640 27.36 4.43 14.39
CA LYS A 640 28.77 4.76 14.12
C LYS A 640 29.21 6.05 14.82
N THR A 641 28.34 7.06 14.82
CA THR A 641 28.55 8.32 15.52
C THR A 641 28.64 8.11 17.04
N ALA A 642 27.75 7.30 17.61
CA ALA A 642 27.77 6.95 19.03
C ALA A 642 29.09 6.24 19.44
N ILE A 643 29.55 5.27 18.66
CA ILE A 643 30.81 4.57 18.90
C ILE A 643 32.01 5.56 18.81
N THR A 644 32.02 6.43 17.80
CA THR A 644 33.07 7.42 17.62
C THR A 644 33.11 8.44 18.76
N CYS A 645 31.93 8.87 19.23
CA CYS A 645 31.80 9.75 20.40
C CYS A 645 32.40 9.09 21.65
N ILE A 646 32.05 7.84 21.93
CA ILE A 646 32.59 7.11 23.10
C ILE A 646 34.11 6.95 22.97
N ARG A 647 34.60 6.60 21.79
CA ARG A 647 36.03 6.44 21.51
C ARG A 647 36.81 7.76 21.74
N SER A 648 36.28 8.88 21.25
CA SER A 648 36.93 10.18 21.42
C SER A 648 36.96 10.67 22.86
N HIS A 649 36.05 10.21 23.70
CA HIS A 649 35.92 10.57 25.12
C HIS A 649 36.31 9.43 26.08
N ALA A 650 36.90 8.33 25.59
CA ALA A 650 37.16 7.12 26.35
C ALA A 650 37.89 7.39 27.67
N ALA A 651 38.92 8.23 27.67
CA ALA A 651 39.69 8.60 28.87
C ALA A 651 38.83 9.33 29.93
N VAL A 652 37.91 10.20 29.52
CA VAL A 652 37.01 10.92 30.43
C VAL A 652 35.93 9.98 30.98
N LEU A 653 35.47 9.03 30.16
CA LEU A 653 34.44 8.06 30.51
C LEU A 653 34.98 6.88 31.33
N GLY A 654 36.30 6.79 31.53
CA GLY A 654 36.91 5.69 32.26
C GLY A 654 36.91 4.37 31.49
N ILE A 655 36.95 4.42 30.16
CA ILE A 655 36.98 3.27 29.26
C ILE A 655 38.42 3.09 28.74
N ASP A 656 38.84 1.85 28.50
CA ASP A 656 40.10 1.55 27.88
C ASP A 656 40.20 2.23 26.50
N SER A 657 41.28 3.00 26.28
CA SER A 657 41.47 3.75 25.03
C SER A 657 41.63 2.85 23.81
N ASP A 658 42.03 1.61 24.00
CA ASP A 658 42.32 0.65 22.94
C ASP A 658 41.17 -0.37 22.72
N PHE A 659 40.01 -0.18 23.39
CA PHE A 659 38.85 -1.08 23.23
C PHE A 659 38.50 -1.34 21.77
N TYR A 660 38.64 -0.33 20.90
CA TYR A 660 38.34 -0.42 19.48
C TYR A 660 39.28 -1.35 18.66
N LYS A 661 40.38 -1.82 19.26
CA LYS A 661 41.31 -2.77 18.65
C LYS A 661 41.10 -4.19 19.14
N ASN A 662 40.62 -4.34 20.40
CA ASN A 662 40.63 -5.59 21.14
C ASN A 662 39.24 -6.09 21.48
N LYS A 663 38.20 -5.31 21.19
CA LYS A 663 36.81 -5.66 21.50
C LYS A 663 35.97 -5.57 20.24
N ASP A 664 35.19 -6.60 19.95
CA ASP A 664 34.13 -6.58 18.99
C ASP A 664 32.84 -6.10 19.67
N ILE A 665 32.08 -5.24 19.00
CA ILE A 665 30.85 -4.63 19.51
C ILE A 665 29.71 -5.04 18.62
N HIS A 666 28.71 -5.73 19.19
CA HIS A 666 27.49 -6.05 18.51
C HIS A 666 26.33 -5.23 19.08
N ILE A 667 25.69 -4.43 18.23
CA ILE A 667 24.51 -3.63 18.57
C ILE A 667 23.31 -4.28 17.92
N HIS A 668 22.33 -4.64 18.74
CA HIS A 668 21.10 -5.26 18.28
C HIS A 668 19.89 -4.43 18.69
N ALA A 669 18.98 -4.19 17.74
CA ALA A 669 17.65 -3.68 18.03
C ALA A 669 16.63 -4.79 17.78
N PRO A 670 16.03 -5.39 18.82
CA PRO A 670 15.04 -6.47 18.68
C PRO A 670 13.88 -6.12 17.74
N GLU A 671 13.10 -7.11 17.32
CA GLU A 671 12.03 -7.00 16.33
C GLU A 671 12.53 -6.67 14.90
N GLY A 672 13.43 -7.47 14.37
CA GLY A 672 14.03 -7.30 13.04
C GLY A 672 13.05 -7.31 11.86
N ALA A 673 11.81 -7.72 12.07
CA ALA A 673 10.75 -7.68 11.05
C ALA A 673 10.24 -6.27 10.74
N VAL A 674 10.48 -5.29 11.64
CA VAL A 674 10.06 -3.89 11.47
C VAL A 674 11.30 -3.05 11.14
N PRO A 675 11.36 -2.42 9.94
CA PRO A 675 12.44 -1.51 9.62
C PRO A 675 12.47 -0.32 10.59
N LYS A 676 13.66 0.02 11.09
CA LYS A 676 13.88 1.11 12.05
C LYS A 676 14.87 2.08 11.45
N ASP A 677 14.48 3.35 11.34
CA ASP A 677 15.36 4.39 10.84
C ASP A 677 15.16 5.71 11.59
N GLY A 678 16.24 6.44 11.80
CA GLY A 678 16.21 7.75 12.43
C GLY A 678 17.37 7.98 13.40
N PRO A 679 17.79 9.27 13.59
CA PRO A 679 18.95 9.62 14.41
C PRO A 679 18.64 9.65 15.92
N SER A 680 17.36 9.61 16.33
CA SER A 680 16.92 9.87 17.72
C SER A 680 17.29 8.78 18.73
N ALA A 681 17.86 7.65 18.29
CA ALA A 681 18.38 6.59 19.15
C ALA A 681 19.88 6.78 19.52
N GLY A 682 20.50 7.86 19.09
CA GLY A 682 21.95 8.09 19.28
C GLY A 682 22.40 8.02 20.75
N ILE A 683 21.72 8.74 21.65
CA ILE A 683 22.06 8.68 23.07
C ILE A 683 21.77 7.31 23.69
N THR A 684 20.75 6.61 23.20
CA THR A 684 20.39 5.25 23.67
C THR A 684 21.50 4.27 23.33
N MET A 685 21.95 4.29 22.05
CA MET A 685 23.07 3.44 21.59
C MET A 685 24.36 3.77 22.33
N ALA A 686 24.69 5.05 22.48
CA ALA A 686 25.86 5.47 23.22
C ALA A 686 25.83 4.99 24.68
N THR A 687 24.68 5.10 25.36
CA THR A 687 24.51 4.65 26.74
C THR A 687 24.63 3.13 26.85
N ALA A 688 24.06 2.37 25.90
CA ALA A 688 24.15 0.92 25.87
C ALA A 688 25.61 0.45 25.66
N ILE A 689 26.34 1.08 24.73
CA ILE A 689 27.75 0.80 24.48
C ILE A 689 28.60 1.15 25.71
N TYR A 690 28.35 2.32 26.31
CA TYR A 690 29.03 2.73 27.55
C TYR A 690 28.80 1.73 28.68
N SER A 691 27.56 1.32 28.88
CA SER A 691 27.15 0.32 29.87
C SER A 691 27.88 -1.02 29.68
N ALA A 692 27.88 -1.53 28.45
CA ALA A 692 28.53 -2.78 28.08
C ALA A 692 30.06 -2.74 28.25
N LEU A 693 30.71 -1.64 27.88
CA LEU A 693 32.15 -1.45 28.01
C LEU A 693 32.58 -1.29 29.46
N THR A 694 31.78 -0.62 30.30
CA THR A 694 32.11 -0.36 31.71
C THR A 694 31.51 -1.37 32.67
N LEU A 695 30.70 -2.31 32.18
CA LEU A 695 29.95 -3.31 32.98
C LEU A 695 29.10 -2.69 34.08
N LYS A 696 28.53 -1.51 33.81
CA LYS A 696 27.64 -0.81 34.74
C LYS A 696 26.20 -0.95 34.28
N PRO A 697 25.27 -1.38 35.12
CA PRO A 697 23.89 -1.57 34.75
C PRO A 697 23.19 -0.22 34.50
N VAL A 698 22.27 -0.21 33.50
CA VAL A 698 21.40 0.91 33.21
C VAL A 698 20.08 0.71 33.92
N ARG A 699 19.53 1.77 34.45
CA ARG A 699 18.25 1.76 35.16
C ARG A 699 17.12 1.35 34.20
N HIS A 700 16.37 0.34 34.57
CA HIS A 700 15.25 -0.20 33.82
C HIS A 700 14.05 0.74 33.76
N ASP A 701 13.89 1.65 34.73
CA ASP A 701 12.79 2.61 34.81
C ASP A 701 13.05 3.91 34.01
N ILE A 702 14.16 4.00 33.29
CA ILE A 702 14.52 5.12 32.43
C ILE A 702 14.33 4.75 30.96
N ALA A 703 13.75 5.68 30.22
CA ALA A 703 13.86 5.69 28.76
C ALA A 703 14.50 6.99 28.28
N MET A 704 15.06 6.99 27.09
CA MET A 704 15.74 8.16 26.55
C MET A 704 15.53 8.29 25.06
N THR A 705 15.66 9.52 24.57
CA THR A 705 15.65 9.85 23.16
C THR A 705 16.51 11.08 22.91
N GLY A 706 17.29 11.08 21.84
CA GLY A 706 18.18 12.18 21.48
C GLY A 706 19.16 11.76 20.40
N GLU A 707 19.46 12.67 19.49
CA GLU A 707 20.56 12.50 18.56
C GLU A 707 21.88 12.86 19.25
N ILE A 708 22.95 12.15 18.94
CA ILE A 708 24.27 12.39 19.50
C ILE A 708 25.25 12.90 18.45
N THR A 709 26.04 13.89 18.81
CA THR A 709 27.14 14.35 17.95
C THR A 709 28.48 13.71 18.35
N LEU A 710 29.47 13.80 17.47
CA LEU A 710 30.83 13.33 17.76
C LEU A 710 31.47 13.97 19.01
N ARG A 711 30.98 15.16 19.40
CA ARG A 711 31.43 15.89 20.57
C ARG A 711 30.65 15.59 21.85
N GLY A 712 29.65 14.67 21.75
CA GLY A 712 28.79 14.30 22.87
C GLY A 712 27.65 15.27 23.15
N ASN A 713 27.38 16.24 22.27
CA ASN A 713 26.19 17.09 22.39
C ASN A 713 24.93 16.32 22.00
N VAL A 714 23.85 16.57 22.73
CA VAL A 714 22.53 15.97 22.50
C VAL A 714 21.67 16.94 21.72
N LEU A 715 21.26 16.55 20.51
CA LEU A 715 20.45 17.35 19.59
C LEU A 715 18.96 17.02 19.69
N PRO A 716 18.07 17.97 19.31
CA PRO A 716 16.64 17.82 19.41
C PRO A 716 16.08 16.75 18.49
N ILE A 717 14.89 16.25 18.86
CA ILE A 717 14.20 15.16 18.17
C ILE A 717 12.74 15.52 17.89
N GLY A 718 12.10 14.81 16.99
CA GLY A 718 10.66 14.91 16.74
C GLY A 718 9.83 13.88 17.52
N GLY A 719 8.51 14.13 17.62
CA GLY A 719 7.52 13.18 18.15
C GLY A 719 7.60 12.98 19.67
N LEU A 720 7.97 13.99 20.43
CA LEU A 720 8.08 13.88 21.90
C LEU A 720 6.73 13.50 22.54
N LYS A 721 5.61 13.98 22.05
CA LYS A 721 4.27 13.65 22.55
C LYS A 721 4.01 12.15 22.50
N GLU A 722 4.24 11.51 21.36
CA GLU A 722 4.02 10.09 21.15
C GLU A 722 5.00 9.23 21.94
N LYS A 723 6.27 9.63 21.94
CA LYS A 723 7.35 8.98 22.70
C LYS A 723 7.06 9.00 24.22
N SER A 724 6.64 10.14 24.74
CA SER A 724 6.31 10.30 26.18
C SER A 724 5.10 9.46 26.60
N MET A 725 4.07 9.40 25.75
CA MET A 725 2.89 8.57 26.02
C MET A 725 3.24 7.08 26.06
N THR A 726 4.15 6.63 25.20
CA THR A 726 4.59 5.24 25.17
C THR A 726 5.42 4.90 26.42
N ALA A 727 6.30 5.79 26.83
CA ALA A 727 7.04 5.65 28.08
C ALA A 727 6.08 5.49 29.28
N PHE A 728 5.07 6.37 29.37
CA PHE A 728 4.04 6.30 30.40
C PHE A 728 3.25 4.97 30.36
N LYS A 729 2.81 4.53 29.19
CA LYS A 729 2.03 3.28 29.02
C LYS A 729 2.80 2.05 29.51
N ASN A 730 4.11 2.03 29.27
CA ASN A 730 4.97 0.92 29.66
C ASN A 730 5.56 1.06 31.06
N GLY A 731 5.14 2.05 31.85
CA GLY A 731 5.54 2.19 33.26
C GLY A 731 6.92 2.80 33.48
N ILE A 732 7.50 3.45 32.47
CA ILE A 732 8.73 4.24 32.62
C ILE A 732 8.44 5.43 33.53
N THR A 733 9.29 5.63 34.52
CA THR A 733 9.15 6.70 35.52
C THR A 733 9.93 7.96 35.13
N THR A 734 11.00 7.80 34.36
CA THR A 734 11.90 8.89 33.99
C THR A 734 12.21 8.86 32.48
N VAL A 735 12.05 10.00 31.82
CA VAL A 735 12.42 10.14 30.40
C VAL A 735 13.48 11.21 30.26
N ILE A 736 14.61 10.86 29.63
CA ILE A 736 15.71 11.80 29.30
C ILE A 736 15.47 12.33 27.91
N ILE A 737 15.43 13.65 27.79
CA ILE A 737 15.17 14.39 26.56
C ILE A 737 16.26 15.42 26.27
N PRO A 738 16.49 15.81 25.01
CA PRO A 738 17.35 16.94 24.69
C PRO A 738 16.84 18.24 25.30
N LYS A 739 17.75 19.14 25.68
CA LYS A 739 17.41 20.45 26.29
C LYS A 739 16.52 21.28 25.36
N ASP A 740 16.77 21.25 24.08
CA ASP A 740 16.04 22.03 23.07
C ASP A 740 14.60 21.52 22.85
N ASN A 741 14.25 20.33 23.35
CA ASN A 741 12.88 19.82 23.35
C ASN A 741 12.07 20.18 24.62
N GLU A 742 12.60 20.99 25.54
CA GLU A 742 11.80 21.46 26.71
C GLU A 742 10.50 22.17 26.30
N PRO A 743 10.48 23.04 25.28
CA PRO A 743 9.23 23.68 24.84
C PRO A 743 8.17 22.68 24.36
N ASP A 744 8.58 21.51 23.82
CA ASP A 744 7.64 20.48 23.31
C ASP A 744 6.91 19.77 24.45
N LEU A 745 7.33 19.94 25.70
CA LEU A 745 6.61 19.43 26.87
C LEU A 745 5.25 20.08 27.05
N GLU A 746 5.01 21.27 26.51
CA GLU A 746 3.68 21.90 26.48
C GLU A 746 2.65 21.06 25.71
N ASP A 747 3.11 20.23 24.78
CA ASP A 747 2.27 19.36 23.94
C ASP A 747 2.02 17.99 24.56
N VAL A 748 2.70 17.67 25.63
CA VAL A 748 2.57 16.38 26.34
C VAL A 748 1.32 16.43 27.24
N ASP A 749 0.62 15.31 27.27
CA ASP A 749 -0.60 15.15 28.09
C ASP A 749 -0.29 15.39 29.59
N LYS A 750 -1.16 16.13 30.26
CA LYS A 750 -1.02 16.42 31.69
C LYS A 750 -0.92 15.17 32.56
N ALA A 751 -1.67 14.12 32.21
CA ALA A 751 -1.60 12.84 32.91
C ALA A 751 -0.22 12.17 32.82
N VAL A 752 0.51 12.42 31.73
CA VAL A 752 1.89 11.94 31.57
C VAL A 752 2.86 12.78 32.37
N LEU A 753 2.71 14.12 32.32
CA LEU A 753 3.58 15.04 33.07
C LEU A 753 3.47 14.87 34.58
N GLU A 754 2.32 14.40 35.09
CA GLU A 754 2.13 14.13 36.52
C GLU A 754 2.83 12.83 36.98
N LYS A 755 3.05 11.87 36.11
CA LYS A 755 3.55 10.54 36.44
C LYS A 755 4.93 10.21 35.91
N VAL A 756 5.37 10.87 34.86
CA VAL A 756 6.68 10.69 34.24
C VAL A 756 7.54 11.93 34.49
N LYS A 757 8.71 11.72 35.06
CA LYS A 757 9.69 12.76 35.26
C LYS A 757 10.50 12.98 34.00
N PHE A 758 10.43 14.16 33.41
CA PHE A 758 11.26 14.55 32.27
C PHE A 758 12.53 15.23 32.77
N ILE A 759 13.67 14.80 32.25
CA ILE A 759 14.97 15.40 32.54
C ILE A 759 15.63 15.80 31.25
N SER A 760 15.86 17.09 31.07
CA SER A 760 16.49 17.65 29.89
C SER A 760 18.02 17.64 30.05
N VAL A 761 18.72 17.24 29.00
CA VAL A 761 20.19 17.12 28.96
C VAL A 761 20.77 17.83 27.73
N ARG A 762 21.99 18.31 27.84
CA ARG A 762 22.75 18.93 26.74
C ARG A 762 23.89 18.04 26.26
N ASN A 763 24.45 17.25 27.17
CA ASN A 763 25.64 16.44 26.90
C ASN A 763 25.43 14.98 27.30
N PHE A 764 26.12 14.11 26.62
CA PHE A 764 26.11 12.67 26.89
C PHE A 764 26.60 12.34 28.32
N SER A 765 27.52 13.13 28.90
CA SER A 765 27.97 12.94 30.28
C SER A 765 26.83 13.06 31.31
N GLU A 766 25.86 13.96 31.04
CA GLU A 766 24.67 14.11 31.88
C GLU A 766 23.77 12.88 31.76
N VAL A 767 23.63 12.33 30.53
CA VAL A 767 22.85 11.09 30.30
C VAL A 767 23.44 9.93 31.10
N VAL A 768 24.76 9.72 31.03
CA VAL A 768 25.47 8.68 31.78
C VAL A 768 25.27 8.83 33.29
N ALA A 769 25.39 10.04 33.82
CA ALA A 769 25.24 10.32 35.25
C ALA A 769 23.81 10.02 35.76
N LEU A 770 22.78 10.16 34.92
CA LEU A 770 21.39 9.94 35.27
C LEU A 770 20.95 8.49 35.08
N ALA A 771 21.41 7.84 33.99
CA ALA A 771 20.91 6.56 33.56
C ALA A 771 21.69 5.37 34.11
N VAL A 772 22.99 5.53 34.41
CA VAL A 772 23.87 4.41 34.76
C VAL A 772 24.10 4.33 36.26
N ASN A 773 23.83 3.16 36.83
CA ASN A 773 24.09 2.89 38.25
C ASN A 773 25.57 2.59 38.50
N ASN A 774 26.15 3.24 39.49
CA ASN A 774 27.55 3.00 39.88
C ASN A 774 27.78 1.72 40.67
N THR A 775 26.73 0.96 41.03
CA THR A 775 26.83 -0.28 41.79
C THR A 775 26.82 -1.47 40.84
N VAL A 776 27.92 -2.18 40.75
CA VAL A 776 27.98 -3.44 39.98
C VAL A 776 27.23 -4.52 40.75
N ARG A 777 26.05 -4.93 40.34
CA ARG A 777 25.34 -6.12 40.83
C ARG A 777 25.40 -7.21 39.78
N ILE A 778 26.20 -8.21 39.97
CA ILE A 778 26.24 -9.42 39.15
C ILE A 778 25.39 -10.47 39.86
N THR A 779 24.26 -10.85 39.30
CA THR A 779 23.50 -12.03 39.78
C THR A 779 23.88 -13.23 38.93
N ASP A 780 24.11 -14.38 39.55
CA ASP A 780 24.64 -15.62 38.94
C ASP A 780 23.76 -16.22 37.79
N ASN A 781 22.60 -15.63 37.50
CA ASN A 781 21.63 -16.15 36.53
C ASN A 781 21.55 -15.37 35.23
N GLN A 782 22.40 -14.35 35.01
CA GLN A 782 22.37 -13.59 33.78
C GLN A 782 23.37 -14.13 32.74
N TRP A 783 22.86 -14.98 31.92
CA TRP A 783 23.54 -15.40 30.67
C TRP A 783 23.38 -14.29 29.62
N ASN A 784 24.23 -13.28 29.66
CA ASN A 784 24.04 -12.04 28.91
C ASN A 784 25.14 -11.76 27.87
N GLY A 785 25.85 -12.80 27.39
CA GLY A 785 26.90 -12.59 26.37
C GLY A 785 28.11 -11.77 26.89
N ILE A 786 28.22 -11.56 28.22
CA ILE A 786 29.28 -10.77 28.81
C ILE A 786 30.44 -11.71 29.15
N ASP A 787 31.65 -11.34 28.73
CA ASP A 787 32.84 -12.09 29.14
C ASP A 787 33.06 -12.08 30.63
N MET A 788 32.73 -13.20 31.29
CA MET A 788 32.81 -13.36 32.74
C MET A 788 34.24 -13.24 33.27
N THR A 789 35.26 -13.39 32.44
CA THR A 789 36.68 -13.19 32.82
C THR A 789 36.98 -11.71 33.05
N ALA A 790 36.46 -10.84 32.17
CA ALA A 790 36.58 -9.38 32.33
C ALA A 790 35.85 -8.86 33.58
N VAL A 791 34.67 -9.44 33.90
CA VAL A 791 33.88 -9.10 35.09
C VAL A 791 34.64 -9.47 36.36
N ARG A 792 35.27 -10.64 36.42
CA ARG A 792 36.06 -11.07 37.56
C ARG A 792 37.33 -10.23 37.77
N SER A 793 37.96 -9.75 36.71
CA SER A 793 39.11 -8.84 36.79
C SER A 793 38.72 -7.46 37.30
N ALA A 794 37.62 -6.89 36.83
CA ALA A 794 37.08 -5.59 37.24
C ALA A 794 36.68 -5.60 38.75
N THR A 795 36.07 -6.69 39.21
CA THR A 795 35.69 -6.86 40.61
C THR A 795 36.90 -6.92 41.54
N LYS A 796 38.01 -7.53 41.11
CA LYS A 796 39.27 -7.53 41.84
C LYS A 796 39.89 -6.14 41.94
N THR A 797 39.84 -5.35 40.89
CA THR A 797 40.40 -3.98 40.84
C THR A 797 39.61 -3.04 41.77
N VAL A 798 38.27 -3.16 41.79
CA VAL A 798 37.41 -2.34 42.68
C VAL A 798 37.62 -2.70 44.18
N ASN A 799 37.89 -3.94 44.49
CA ASN A 799 38.20 -4.35 45.87
C ASN A 799 39.62 -3.95 46.31
N ALA A 800 40.57 -3.82 45.36
CA ALA A 800 41.91 -3.34 45.63
C ALA A 800 42.02 -1.83 45.87
N VAL A 801 41.09 -1.05 45.39
CA VAL A 801 41.00 0.43 45.58
C VAL A 801 40.28 0.78 46.89
N LYS A 802 39.62 -0.20 47.54
CA LYS A 802 38.96 -0.05 48.85
C LYS A 802 39.76 -0.55 50.05
N GLN A 803 41.00 -1.05 49.85
CA GLN A 803 42.02 -1.26 50.88
C GLN A 803 43.15 -0.21 50.73
#